data_5fcb1975e5b0fca376113bbb1f1fbbad
#
_entry.id   5fcb1975e5b0fca376113bbb1f1fbbad
#
_cell.length_a   1.000
_cell.length_b   1.000
_cell.length_c   1.000
_cell.angle_alpha   90.00
_cell.angle_beta   90.00
_cell.angle_gamma   90.00
#
_symmetry.space_group_name_H-M   'P 1'
#
loop_
_entity.id
_entity.type
_entity.pdbx_description
1 polymer ?
#
loop_
_entity_poly.entity_id
_entity_poly.type
_entity_poly.pdbx_seq_one_letter_code
_entity_poly.pdbx_strand_id
1 'polypeptide(L)'
;MFVLHLEHAPDSIRGELSLFSQEIAPFTFVSSASARTRDRLWEDIVNIDGISAVLIYTDKNEQKYSVKKIGYPSYEFENFDGLQLIVKPENALTKMIAEKLWAKLNPKKSLIDHMLETGIVAGCLMNGIFRPLVNRLVELTGIDKDILKRQIMFICAMHDIGKAHPVFQGRDNETNEMLRGYELNQEAVSTMFRHEEYAEKMIKQTDLFGFDADTRSKLMIRQIISLHHQKEKEREEKDFVEIKSKISERWGNIQKYIYNYIKEIFPCEKIEFPNIVFDNPEIGFVVKNGVLGILITSDWIASNNEAMDNKTIRDFSDIGQYLDWKKRVVTAFLFGENLTRSAFPDARSFDSLFHFGDGRPVQRDVVDIVQKNNIKLMLIESGCGSGKTEAALYAASVLGNKNELSGIYMGLPTGTSAEAIQGRVDDFLTELQMRKTKLYTSKSMLLRENNTEPSWTDISRQRLLAPSAVGTVDQVMTAARLVRFESVRMAGLSSKVLIIDEIHAYDAYMITVIERLLQICNVLGIPVILLSATLPVSTKRKLFSTIIDKSDIDMHSGYPLISYVTTDNEFYECQSESYEPDKNIECESLPILNDYESIAELAVKNVERGGCKCVIMNTVSDAINVYDSIKKIADDNYNVILYHARMPETTKDEKIKKILKWCGKDRNERPERAIIVGTQVLEQSIDIDVDYMITAICPVDLLLQRIGRYHRHGDEGTIREHMAIKNVVQVLVPDADDDAEYGGTGHVYKPCYLDATRQVIVERPILQIPSCTPEIINRVYESADIKTVTEDRIKNAKSDAGNINIENGFELYEKCVLGKLSDRYINVRESGEPTVQIAILDENEMQVAKERNNHSNKKDKNNELDMIELFKRNVVTVPMHYLNDFDGGEYGAGIFKDVKIFSLNDIINPDGDKKLCIDSEYGFRVLNA
;
A
#
# COMPACT_ATOMS: atom_id res chain seq x y z
N MET A 1 -61.21 -20.99 31.68
CA MET A 1 -59.89 -21.34 31.18
C MET A 1 -59.15 -20.05 30.81
N PHE A 2 -57.86 -19.99 31.06
CA PHE A 2 -57.02 -18.89 30.56
C PHE A 2 -55.67 -19.42 30.07
N VAL A 3 -55.06 -18.64 29.21
CA VAL A 3 -53.68 -18.81 28.74
C VAL A 3 -52.88 -17.56 29.13
N LEU A 4 -51.73 -17.75 29.76
CA LEU A 4 -50.81 -16.69 30.13
C LEU A 4 -49.50 -16.93 29.44
N HIS A 5 -49.01 -15.92 28.72
CA HIS A 5 -47.71 -15.95 28.11
C HIS A 5 -46.89 -14.81 28.71
N LEU A 6 -45.60 -15.12 29.07
CA LEU A 6 -44.66 -14.16 29.60
C LEU A 6 -43.48 -14.17 28.64
N GLU A 7 -42.85 -13.04 28.34
CA GLU A 7 -41.63 -12.99 27.50
C GLU A 7 -40.43 -13.54 28.29
N HIS A 8 -40.39 -13.32 29.59
CA HIS A 8 -39.46 -13.93 30.55
C HIS A 8 -40.16 -13.94 31.92
N ALA A 9 -39.82 -14.89 32.75
CA ALA A 9 -40.39 -14.96 34.12
C ALA A 9 -39.28 -15.28 35.13
N PRO A 10 -39.16 -14.49 36.23
CA PRO A 10 -38.35 -14.87 37.39
C PRO A 10 -38.78 -16.25 37.92
N ASP A 11 -37.83 -17.05 38.42
CA ASP A 11 -38.11 -18.42 38.94
C ASP A 11 -39.17 -18.42 40.06
N SER A 12 -39.27 -17.35 40.87
CA SER A 12 -40.28 -17.19 41.89
C SER A 12 -41.70 -17.17 41.32
N ILE A 13 -41.91 -16.45 40.23
CA ILE A 13 -43.20 -16.36 39.55
C ILE A 13 -43.54 -17.68 38.84
N ARG A 14 -42.56 -18.33 38.24
CA ARG A 14 -42.71 -19.63 37.60
C ARG A 14 -43.14 -20.71 38.58
N GLY A 15 -42.60 -20.68 39.79
CA GLY A 15 -43.01 -21.57 40.89
C GLY A 15 -44.45 -21.34 41.32
N GLU A 16 -44.86 -20.05 41.47
CA GLU A 16 -46.21 -19.69 41.84
C GLU A 16 -47.25 -20.07 40.75
N LEU A 17 -46.94 -19.78 39.49
CA LEU A 17 -47.77 -20.17 38.34
C LEU A 17 -47.96 -21.69 38.24
N SER A 18 -46.95 -22.47 38.56
CA SER A 18 -47.01 -23.92 38.53
C SER A 18 -47.99 -24.55 39.52
N LEU A 19 -48.37 -23.80 40.54
CA LEU A 19 -49.39 -24.25 41.49
C LEU A 19 -50.79 -24.22 40.93
N PHE A 20 -51.08 -23.36 39.93
CA PHE A 20 -52.40 -23.07 39.42
C PHE A 20 -52.53 -23.32 37.90
N SER A 21 -51.43 -23.56 37.20
CA SER A 21 -51.40 -23.67 35.78
C SER A 21 -50.37 -24.73 35.30
N GLN A 22 -50.52 -25.20 34.09
CA GLN A 22 -49.55 -26.07 33.43
C GLN A 22 -48.77 -25.27 32.39
N GLU A 23 -47.44 -25.35 32.45
CA GLU A 23 -46.55 -24.78 31.42
C GLU A 23 -46.56 -25.74 30.20
N ILE A 24 -47.09 -25.28 29.05
CA ILE A 24 -47.22 -26.05 27.80
C ILE A 24 -46.12 -25.74 26.77
N ALA A 25 -45.47 -24.60 26.92
CA ALA A 25 -44.31 -24.18 26.15
C ALA A 25 -43.48 -23.20 27.05
N PRO A 26 -42.22 -22.95 26.78
CA PRO A 26 -41.43 -22.01 27.59
C PRO A 26 -42.20 -20.69 27.82
N PHE A 27 -42.43 -20.37 29.12
CA PHE A 27 -43.16 -19.19 29.59
C PHE A 27 -44.63 -19.07 29.14
N THR A 28 -45.24 -20.19 28.69
CA THR A 28 -46.66 -20.23 28.28
C THR A 28 -47.43 -21.18 29.19
N PHE A 29 -48.35 -20.64 29.94
CA PHE A 29 -49.12 -21.35 30.98
C PHE A 29 -50.60 -21.43 30.63
N VAL A 30 -51.20 -22.60 30.82
CA VAL A 30 -52.63 -22.81 30.64
C VAL A 30 -53.24 -23.26 31.95
N SER A 31 -54.43 -22.71 32.28
CA SER A 31 -55.10 -22.96 33.53
C SER A 31 -56.61 -23.01 33.36
N SER A 32 -57.25 -23.87 34.14
CA SER A 32 -58.69 -23.93 34.33
C SER A 32 -59.15 -23.31 35.67
N ALA A 33 -58.23 -22.64 36.37
CA ALA A 33 -58.51 -21.99 37.67
C ALA A 33 -59.63 -20.93 37.59
N SER A 34 -60.18 -20.56 38.73
CA SER A 34 -61.28 -19.60 38.81
C SER A 34 -60.89 -18.20 38.30
N ALA A 35 -61.91 -17.38 37.93
CA ALA A 35 -61.68 -16.01 37.53
C ALA A 35 -61.00 -15.20 38.63
N ARG A 36 -61.31 -15.45 39.90
CA ARG A 36 -60.72 -14.80 41.06
C ARG A 36 -59.20 -15.15 41.16
N THR A 37 -58.82 -16.38 40.92
CA THR A 37 -57.40 -16.84 40.91
C THR A 37 -56.65 -16.24 39.74
N ARG A 38 -57.25 -16.19 38.59
CA ARG A 38 -56.70 -15.57 37.38
C ARG A 38 -56.38 -14.08 37.60
N ASP A 39 -57.42 -13.37 38.13
CA ASP A 39 -57.24 -11.90 38.29
C ASP A 39 -56.18 -11.57 39.35
N ARG A 40 -56.10 -12.38 40.41
CA ARG A 40 -55.02 -12.24 41.41
C ARG A 40 -53.63 -12.48 40.79
N LEU A 41 -53.47 -13.57 40.06
CA LEU A 41 -52.20 -13.86 39.37
C LEU A 41 -51.84 -12.75 38.40
N TRP A 42 -52.81 -12.18 37.70
CA TRP A 42 -52.56 -11.04 36.82
C TRP A 42 -52.11 -9.79 37.57
N GLU A 43 -52.70 -9.46 38.70
CA GLU A 43 -52.28 -8.35 39.55
C GLU A 43 -50.86 -8.57 40.06
N ASP A 44 -50.50 -9.76 40.49
CA ASP A 44 -49.12 -10.10 40.93
C ASP A 44 -48.11 -9.89 39.80
N ILE A 45 -48.44 -10.30 38.55
CA ILE A 45 -47.61 -10.10 37.37
C ILE A 45 -47.46 -8.64 37.00
N VAL A 46 -48.54 -7.86 37.01
CA VAL A 46 -48.52 -6.45 36.64
C VAL A 46 -47.61 -5.62 37.57
N ASN A 47 -47.43 -6.05 38.82
CA ASN A 47 -46.58 -5.37 39.81
C ASN A 47 -45.06 -5.69 39.67
N ILE A 48 -44.67 -6.47 38.69
CA ILE A 48 -43.26 -6.81 38.42
C ILE A 48 -42.67 -5.78 37.45
N ASP A 49 -41.65 -5.07 37.87
CA ASP A 49 -40.95 -4.09 37.03
C ASP A 49 -40.35 -4.75 35.79
N GLY A 50 -40.62 -4.18 34.61
CA GLY A 50 -40.05 -4.60 33.33
C GLY A 50 -40.64 -5.87 32.74
N ILE A 51 -41.73 -6.42 33.26
CA ILE A 51 -42.34 -7.63 32.73
C ILE A 51 -43.18 -7.34 31.48
N SER A 52 -43.14 -8.27 30.55
CA SER A 52 -44.02 -8.34 29.36
C SER A 52 -44.90 -9.58 29.48
N ALA A 53 -46.20 -9.43 29.49
CA ALA A 53 -47.17 -10.51 29.65
C ALA A 53 -48.43 -10.29 28.83
N VAL A 54 -48.99 -11.40 28.35
CA VAL A 54 -50.31 -11.47 27.68
C VAL A 54 -51.15 -12.52 28.37
N LEU A 55 -52.35 -12.16 28.79
CA LEU A 55 -53.32 -13.03 29.39
C LEU A 55 -54.57 -13.12 28.49
N ILE A 56 -54.87 -14.31 28.00
CA ILE A 56 -56.09 -14.63 27.20
C ILE A 56 -57.01 -15.47 28.09
N TYR A 57 -58.22 -15.08 28.23
CA TYR A 57 -59.15 -15.81 29.06
C TYR A 57 -60.59 -15.82 28.48
N THR A 58 -61.34 -16.89 28.78
CA THR A 58 -62.74 -17.02 28.33
C THR A 58 -63.60 -15.93 28.94
N ASP A 59 -64.43 -15.29 28.09
CA ASP A 59 -65.35 -14.21 28.47
C ASP A 59 -66.71 -14.41 27.76
N LYS A 60 -67.72 -13.65 28.19
CA LYS A 60 -69.13 -13.76 27.65
C LYS A 60 -69.39 -12.79 26.49
N ASN A 61 -68.34 -12.18 25.90
CA ASN A 61 -68.45 -11.33 24.74
C ASN A 61 -68.65 -12.18 23.45
N GLU A 62 -68.89 -11.55 22.30
CA GLU A 62 -69.07 -12.22 21.00
C GLU A 62 -67.86 -13.05 20.63
N GLN A 63 -66.62 -12.61 20.95
CA GLN A 63 -65.36 -13.28 20.70
C GLN A 63 -65.15 -14.49 21.63
N LYS A 64 -65.93 -14.64 22.68
CA LYS A 64 -65.83 -15.68 23.72
C LYS A 64 -64.53 -15.66 24.54
N TYR A 65 -63.72 -14.67 24.33
CA TYR A 65 -62.50 -14.45 25.10
C TYR A 65 -62.22 -12.95 25.24
N SER A 66 -61.39 -12.61 26.22
CA SER A 66 -60.86 -11.27 26.40
C SER A 66 -59.35 -11.37 26.62
N VAL A 67 -58.58 -10.32 26.26
CA VAL A 67 -57.13 -10.24 26.37
C VAL A 67 -56.73 -9.07 27.26
N LYS A 68 -55.80 -9.34 28.19
CA LYS A 68 -55.08 -8.32 28.94
C LYS A 68 -53.59 -8.39 28.56
N LYS A 69 -52.91 -7.23 28.51
CA LYS A 69 -51.46 -7.18 28.25
C LYS A 69 -50.75 -6.16 29.11
N ILE A 70 -49.46 -6.39 29.36
CA ILE A 70 -48.53 -5.43 29.96
C ILE A 70 -47.17 -5.61 29.29
N GLY A 71 -46.42 -4.56 29.13
CA GLY A 71 -45.02 -4.62 28.66
C GLY A 71 -44.78 -4.87 27.17
N TYR A 72 -45.79 -5.11 26.33
CA TYR A 72 -45.67 -5.25 24.89
C TYR A 72 -46.07 -3.98 24.14
N PRO A 73 -45.17 -3.01 23.98
CA PRO A 73 -45.53 -1.75 23.31
C PRO A 73 -45.77 -1.95 21.79
N SER A 74 -45.31 -3.05 21.24
CA SER A 74 -45.42 -3.37 19.82
C SER A 74 -46.77 -3.90 19.38
N TYR A 75 -47.69 -4.13 20.29
CA TYR A 75 -49.02 -4.63 19.98
C TYR A 75 -50.05 -3.75 20.72
N GLU A 76 -50.98 -3.19 19.98
CA GLU A 76 -52.14 -2.47 20.54
C GLU A 76 -53.40 -3.27 20.28
N PHE A 77 -54.37 -3.15 21.17
CA PHE A 77 -55.69 -3.74 21.01
C PHE A 77 -56.66 -2.63 20.72
N GLU A 78 -57.32 -2.70 19.58
CA GLU A 78 -58.45 -1.84 19.26
C GLU A 78 -59.78 -2.62 19.42
N ASN A 79 -60.76 -1.95 19.91
CA ASN A 79 -62.07 -2.52 20.06
C ASN A 79 -62.91 -2.18 18.81
N PHE A 80 -63.16 -3.16 17.97
CA PHE A 80 -64.04 -3.06 16.83
C PHE A 80 -65.37 -3.75 17.15
N ASP A 81 -66.39 -2.96 17.48
CA ASP A 81 -67.75 -3.43 17.78
C ASP A 81 -67.80 -4.58 18.79
N GLY A 82 -67.00 -4.53 19.83
CA GLY A 82 -66.88 -5.55 20.87
C GLY A 82 -65.85 -6.62 20.64
N LEU A 83 -65.20 -6.64 19.47
CA LEU A 83 -64.04 -7.51 19.17
C LEU A 83 -62.73 -6.84 19.50
N GLN A 84 -61.93 -7.45 20.35
CA GLN A 84 -60.55 -6.99 20.62
C GLN A 84 -59.62 -7.52 19.53
N LEU A 85 -59.24 -6.66 18.58
CA LEU A 85 -58.29 -6.99 17.52
C LEU A 85 -56.89 -6.49 17.88
N ILE A 86 -55.86 -7.27 17.52
CA ILE A 86 -54.48 -6.88 17.70
C ILE A 86 -54.09 -6.03 16.51
N VAL A 87 -53.74 -4.76 16.79
CA VAL A 87 -53.17 -3.85 15.82
C VAL A 87 -51.71 -3.75 16.11
N LYS A 88 -50.87 -4.08 15.14
CA LYS A 88 -49.45 -3.75 15.17
C LYS A 88 -49.28 -2.37 14.59
N PRO A 89 -48.82 -1.38 15.38
CA PRO A 89 -48.51 -0.08 14.83
C PRO A 89 -47.48 -0.31 13.69
N GLU A 90 -47.70 0.28 12.54
CA GLU A 90 -46.83 0.13 11.36
C GLU A 90 -45.36 0.45 11.69
N ASN A 91 -45.16 1.40 12.60
CA ASN A 91 -43.83 1.77 13.11
C ASN A 91 -43.16 0.64 13.91
N ALA A 92 -43.85 -0.17 14.66
CA ALA A 92 -43.28 -1.28 15.43
C ALA A 92 -42.88 -2.45 14.51
N LEU A 93 -43.67 -2.73 13.46
CA LEU A 93 -43.36 -3.71 12.47
C LEU A 93 -42.15 -3.28 11.62
N THR A 94 -42.13 -2.03 11.20
CA THR A 94 -41.01 -1.42 10.47
C THR A 94 -39.69 -1.55 11.26
N LYS A 95 -39.70 -1.20 12.54
CA LYS A 95 -38.55 -1.35 13.45
C LYS A 95 -38.10 -2.82 13.54
N MET A 96 -39.02 -3.72 13.83
CA MET A 96 -38.73 -5.15 13.99
C MET A 96 -38.08 -5.75 12.75
N ILE A 97 -38.56 -5.37 11.56
CA ILE A 97 -37.99 -5.84 10.29
C ILE A 97 -36.60 -5.21 10.07
N ALA A 98 -36.47 -3.90 10.24
CA ALA A 98 -35.23 -3.17 10.06
C ALA A 98 -34.07 -3.75 10.91
N GLU A 99 -34.37 -4.10 12.17
CA GLU A 99 -33.41 -4.69 13.11
C GLU A 99 -32.99 -6.12 12.75
N LYS A 100 -33.76 -6.83 11.91
CA LYS A 100 -33.47 -8.19 11.45
C LYS A 100 -32.79 -8.26 10.11
N LEU A 101 -32.70 -7.17 9.36
CA LEU A 101 -31.97 -7.12 8.10
C LEU A 101 -30.47 -7.41 8.32
N TRP A 102 -29.88 -8.19 7.45
CA TRP A 102 -28.49 -8.59 7.56
C TRP A 102 -27.57 -7.77 6.62
N ALA A 103 -26.33 -7.54 7.06
CA ALA A 103 -25.24 -7.01 6.25
C ALA A 103 -24.27 -8.08 5.82
N LYS A 104 -24.02 -9.09 6.67
CA LYS A 104 -23.08 -10.20 6.48
C LYS A 104 -23.65 -11.50 7.00
N LEU A 105 -23.27 -12.63 6.39
CA LEU A 105 -23.77 -13.95 6.75
C LEU A 105 -22.78 -14.79 7.55
N ASN A 106 -21.48 -14.56 7.39
CA ASN A 106 -20.43 -15.34 8.07
C ASN A 106 -19.38 -14.43 8.75
N PRO A 107 -19.49 -14.21 10.05
CA PRO A 107 -20.64 -14.45 10.92
C PRO A 107 -21.82 -13.56 10.56
N LYS A 108 -23.03 -13.99 10.92
CA LYS A 108 -24.25 -13.20 10.68
C LYS A 108 -24.23 -11.92 11.50
N LYS A 109 -24.31 -10.78 10.81
CA LYS A 109 -24.30 -9.42 11.38
C LYS A 109 -25.48 -8.63 10.86
N SER A 110 -26.20 -7.94 11.73
CA SER A 110 -27.31 -7.08 11.31
C SER A 110 -26.81 -5.89 10.49
N LEU A 111 -27.68 -5.36 9.63
CA LEU A 111 -27.36 -4.19 8.81
C LEU A 111 -27.09 -2.96 9.67
N ILE A 112 -27.93 -2.73 10.68
CA ILE A 112 -27.80 -1.60 11.60
C ILE A 112 -26.48 -1.68 12.39
N ASP A 113 -26.16 -2.85 12.98
CA ASP A 113 -24.88 -3.01 13.71
C ASP A 113 -23.68 -2.71 12.81
N HIS A 114 -23.65 -3.25 11.59
CA HIS A 114 -22.55 -3.01 10.66
C HIS A 114 -22.41 -1.54 10.26
N MET A 115 -23.53 -0.86 9.99
CA MET A 115 -23.56 0.56 9.66
C MET A 115 -23.06 1.42 10.83
N LEU A 116 -23.49 1.12 12.07
CA LEU A 116 -23.00 1.80 13.28
C LEU A 116 -21.51 1.56 13.51
N GLU A 117 -21.06 0.32 13.41
CA GLU A 117 -19.64 -0.04 13.56
C GLU A 117 -18.77 0.70 12.57
N THR A 118 -19.18 0.79 11.28
CA THR A 118 -18.43 1.55 10.27
C THR A 118 -18.30 3.03 10.63
N GLY A 119 -19.37 3.65 11.14
CA GLY A 119 -19.32 5.04 11.63
C GLY A 119 -18.41 5.22 12.84
N ILE A 120 -18.45 4.27 13.81
CA ILE A 120 -17.57 4.28 15.00
C ILE A 120 -16.11 4.14 14.59
N VAL A 121 -15.79 3.19 13.71
CA VAL A 121 -14.43 2.97 13.20
C VAL A 121 -13.91 4.23 12.51
N ALA A 122 -14.72 4.87 11.66
CA ALA A 122 -14.36 6.13 11.03
C ALA A 122 -13.98 7.21 12.06
N GLY A 123 -14.77 7.35 13.13
CA GLY A 123 -14.49 8.27 14.23
C GLY A 123 -13.17 7.96 14.95
N CYS A 124 -12.87 6.68 15.20
CA CYS A 124 -11.61 6.24 15.79
C CYS A 124 -10.41 6.49 14.88
N LEU A 125 -10.51 6.16 13.58
CA LEU A 125 -9.46 6.41 12.60
C LEU A 125 -9.15 7.90 12.39
N MET A 126 -10.20 8.75 12.38
CA MET A 126 -10.06 10.20 12.26
C MET A 126 -9.42 10.85 13.51
N ASN A 127 -9.49 10.23 14.66
CA ASN A 127 -8.75 10.63 15.85
C ASN A 127 -7.36 9.97 15.94
N GLY A 128 -7.15 8.89 15.21
CA GLY A 128 -5.91 8.11 15.09
C GLY A 128 -5.10 8.51 13.87
N ILE A 129 -4.81 7.52 13.01
CA ILE A 129 -3.91 7.65 11.86
C ILE A 129 -4.38 8.68 10.81
N PHE A 130 -5.68 8.90 10.66
CA PHE A 130 -6.22 9.87 9.69
C PHE A 130 -6.42 11.29 10.27
N ARG A 131 -5.92 11.57 11.49
CA ARG A 131 -6.01 12.92 12.04
C ARG A 131 -5.36 13.99 11.16
N PRO A 132 -4.15 13.76 10.57
CA PRO A 132 -3.56 14.73 9.64
C PRO A 132 -4.42 14.97 8.41
N LEU A 133 -4.99 13.91 7.82
CA LEU A 133 -5.92 14.02 6.70
C LEU A 133 -7.12 14.89 7.05
N VAL A 134 -7.75 14.64 8.20
CA VAL A 134 -8.90 15.46 8.65
C VAL A 134 -8.52 16.90 8.86
N ASN A 135 -7.37 17.19 9.48
CA ASN A 135 -6.87 18.56 9.63
C ASN A 135 -6.74 19.24 8.27
N ARG A 136 -6.16 18.52 7.29
CA ARG A 136 -6.01 19.05 5.93
C ARG A 136 -7.35 19.26 5.22
N LEU A 137 -8.30 18.34 5.38
CA LEU A 137 -9.65 18.51 4.82
C LEU A 137 -10.36 19.73 5.44
N VAL A 138 -10.19 20.00 6.74
CA VAL A 138 -10.67 21.21 7.40
C VAL A 138 -10.08 22.47 6.77
N GLU A 139 -8.76 22.51 6.56
CA GLU A 139 -8.08 23.63 5.90
C GLU A 139 -8.58 23.87 4.47
N LEU A 140 -8.73 22.80 3.69
CA LEU A 140 -9.16 22.89 2.28
C LEU A 140 -10.63 23.28 2.14
N THR A 141 -11.49 22.85 3.07
CA THR A 141 -12.93 23.10 2.99
C THR A 141 -13.38 24.28 3.83
N GLY A 142 -12.63 24.67 4.85
CA GLY A 142 -13.06 25.66 5.83
C GLY A 142 -14.22 25.20 6.73
N ILE A 143 -14.61 23.92 6.66
CA ILE A 143 -15.66 23.36 7.52
C ILE A 143 -15.09 23.14 8.93
N ASP A 144 -15.87 23.46 9.96
CA ASP A 144 -15.51 23.16 11.35
C ASP A 144 -15.16 21.68 11.52
N LYS A 145 -14.11 21.40 12.29
CA LYS A 145 -13.53 20.05 12.44
C LYS A 145 -14.53 19.04 12.99
N ASP A 146 -15.34 19.42 13.97
CA ASP A 146 -16.30 18.52 14.59
C ASP A 146 -17.51 18.30 13.69
N ILE A 147 -17.90 19.33 12.93
CA ILE A 147 -18.93 19.21 11.89
C ILE A 147 -18.46 18.25 10.80
N LEU A 148 -17.27 18.46 10.24
CA LEU A 148 -16.71 17.61 9.19
C LEU A 148 -16.59 16.15 9.65
N LYS A 149 -16.11 15.90 10.86
CA LYS A 149 -16.03 14.54 11.42
C LYS A 149 -17.41 13.88 11.52
N ARG A 150 -18.43 14.59 12.01
CA ARG A 150 -19.80 14.05 12.08
C ARG A 150 -20.35 13.74 10.72
N GLN A 151 -20.13 14.62 9.72
CA GLN A 151 -20.51 14.36 8.33
C GLN A 151 -19.85 13.08 7.77
N ILE A 152 -18.54 12.93 7.97
CA ILE A 152 -17.81 11.74 7.50
C ILE A 152 -18.28 10.47 8.21
N MET A 153 -18.48 10.52 9.55
CA MET A 153 -19.01 9.38 10.31
C MET A 153 -20.39 8.95 9.80
N PHE A 154 -21.26 9.93 9.53
CA PHE A 154 -22.59 9.68 8.98
C PHE A 154 -22.52 9.08 7.57
N ILE A 155 -21.68 9.62 6.65
CA ILE A 155 -21.47 9.05 5.33
C ILE A 155 -20.97 7.60 5.44
N CYS A 156 -19.99 7.34 6.31
CA CYS A 156 -19.46 6.00 6.55
C CYS A 156 -20.53 5.05 7.11
N ALA A 157 -21.36 5.51 8.02
CA ALA A 157 -22.47 4.71 8.56
C ALA A 157 -23.52 4.40 7.47
N MET A 158 -23.77 5.31 6.55
CA MET A 158 -24.78 5.16 5.52
C MET A 158 -24.36 4.37 4.28
N HIS A 159 -23.10 3.96 4.16
CA HIS A 159 -22.55 3.37 2.92
C HIS A 159 -23.31 2.14 2.43
N ASP A 160 -23.81 1.33 3.32
CA ASP A 160 -24.46 0.06 3.05
C ASP A 160 -26.01 0.13 3.08
N ILE A 161 -26.61 1.32 3.12
CA ILE A 161 -28.08 1.48 3.14
C ILE A 161 -28.77 0.77 1.97
N GLY A 162 -28.08 0.62 0.84
CA GLY A 162 -28.58 -0.12 -0.33
C GLY A 162 -28.82 -1.61 -0.09
N LYS A 163 -28.26 -2.19 0.98
CA LYS A 163 -28.57 -3.55 1.42
C LYS A 163 -30.00 -3.69 1.99
N ALA A 164 -30.63 -2.59 2.40
CA ALA A 164 -32.04 -2.55 2.78
C ALA A 164 -32.95 -2.64 1.53
N HIS A 165 -32.86 -3.75 0.81
CA HIS A 165 -33.61 -4.03 -0.42
C HIS A 165 -34.04 -5.50 -0.45
N PRO A 166 -35.30 -5.82 -0.89
CA PRO A 166 -35.80 -7.19 -0.86
C PRO A 166 -34.92 -8.18 -1.62
N VAL A 167 -34.41 -7.81 -2.79
CA VAL A 167 -33.53 -8.66 -3.61
C VAL A 167 -32.20 -8.96 -2.92
N PHE A 168 -31.64 -8.03 -2.15
CA PHE A 168 -30.43 -8.27 -1.39
C PHE A 168 -30.71 -9.17 -0.19
N GLN A 169 -31.73 -8.84 0.60
CA GLN A 169 -32.08 -9.54 1.81
C GLN A 169 -32.59 -10.97 1.54
N GLY A 170 -33.25 -11.19 0.41
CA GLY A 170 -33.74 -12.48 -0.03
C GLY A 170 -32.66 -13.51 -0.40
N ARG A 171 -31.38 -13.14 -0.39
CA ARG A 171 -30.26 -14.08 -0.57
C ARG A 171 -30.04 -15.01 0.64
N ASP A 172 -30.52 -14.63 1.80
CA ASP A 172 -30.54 -15.46 3.01
C ASP A 172 -31.93 -16.11 3.14
N ASN A 173 -31.97 -17.44 3.19
CA ASN A 173 -33.22 -18.18 3.23
C ASN A 173 -34.08 -17.84 4.44
N GLU A 174 -33.48 -17.72 5.62
CA GLU A 174 -34.18 -17.36 6.86
C GLU A 174 -34.82 -15.97 6.76
N THR A 175 -34.05 -14.99 6.27
CA THR A 175 -34.55 -13.62 6.07
C THR A 175 -35.62 -13.59 4.99
N ASN A 176 -35.47 -14.34 3.91
CA ASN A 176 -36.45 -14.42 2.82
C ASN A 176 -37.81 -15.03 3.30
N GLU A 177 -37.78 -16.07 4.11
CA GLU A 177 -38.97 -16.63 4.72
C GLU A 177 -39.66 -15.65 5.64
N MET A 178 -38.90 -14.94 6.46
CA MET A 178 -39.42 -13.87 7.31
C MET A 178 -40.11 -12.79 6.47
N LEU A 179 -39.44 -12.28 5.43
CA LEU A 179 -39.97 -11.25 4.53
C LEU A 179 -41.22 -11.72 3.79
N ARG A 180 -41.27 -12.99 3.38
CA ARG A 180 -42.46 -13.61 2.76
C ARG A 180 -43.69 -13.60 3.71
N GLY A 181 -43.45 -13.85 4.99
CA GLY A 181 -44.50 -13.77 6.02
C GLY A 181 -45.13 -12.39 6.17
N TYR A 182 -44.47 -11.34 5.71
CA TYR A 182 -44.95 -9.95 5.74
C TYR A 182 -45.26 -9.40 4.34
N GLU A 183 -45.26 -10.21 3.31
CA GLU A 183 -45.47 -9.82 1.89
C GLU A 183 -44.42 -8.78 1.40
N LEU A 184 -43.21 -8.86 1.96
CA LEU A 184 -42.10 -7.96 1.63
C LEU A 184 -41.00 -8.64 0.79
N ASN A 185 -41.14 -9.92 0.49
CA ASN A 185 -40.21 -10.62 -0.36
C ASN A 185 -40.41 -10.22 -1.85
N GLN A 186 -39.32 -10.24 -2.58
CA GLN A 186 -39.31 -10.09 -4.02
C GLN A 186 -38.53 -11.25 -4.60
N GLU A 187 -39.08 -11.96 -5.57
CA GLU A 187 -38.34 -13.02 -6.25
C GLU A 187 -37.11 -12.43 -6.90
N ALA A 188 -35.96 -13.06 -6.69
CA ALA A 188 -34.69 -12.63 -7.22
C ALA A 188 -34.72 -12.78 -8.77
N VAL A 189 -35.04 -11.70 -9.46
CA VAL A 189 -35.07 -11.65 -10.93
C VAL A 189 -33.63 -11.67 -11.50
N SER A 190 -32.59 -11.46 -10.66
CA SER A 190 -31.20 -11.43 -11.08
C SER A 190 -30.25 -11.72 -9.92
N THR A 191 -29.24 -12.56 -10.16
CA THR A 191 -28.10 -12.81 -9.25
C THR A 191 -27.14 -11.61 -9.12
N MET A 192 -27.34 -10.52 -9.86
CA MET A 192 -26.41 -9.40 -10.04
C MET A 192 -26.86 -8.10 -9.37
N PHE A 193 -27.65 -8.16 -8.30
CA PHE A 193 -27.97 -6.95 -7.55
C PHE A 193 -26.73 -6.36 -6.84
N ARG A 194 -26.39 -5.11 -7.13
CA ARG A 194 -25.33 -4.35 -6.49
C ARG A 194 -25.93 -3.31 -5.55
N HIS A 195 -25.73 -3.49 -4.25
CA HIS A 195 -26.28 -2.61 -3.23
C HIS A 195 -25.67 -1.19 -3.26
N GLU A 196 -24.39 -1.07 -3.65
CA GLU A 196 -23.72 0.20 -3.82
C GLU A 196 -24.32 1.07 -4.92
N GLU A 197 -24.69 0.47 -6.05
CA GLU A 197 -25.39 1.15 -7.15
C GLU A 197 -26.84 1.50 -6.78
N TYR A 198 -27.48 0.63 -6.00
CA TYR A 198 -28.82 0.93 -5.51
C TYR A 198 -28.81 2.06 -4.49
N ALA A 199 -27.85 2.10 -3.57
CA ALA A 199 -27.68 3.22 -2.66
C ALA A 199 -27.49 4.55 -3.40
N GLU A 200 -26.71 4.57 -4.48
CA GLU A 200 -26.55 5.74 -5.34
C GLU A 200 -27.88 6.21 -5.94
N LYS A 201 -28.68 5.27 -6.48
CA LYS A 201 -30.01 5.57 -7.03
C LYS A 201 -30.96 6.08 -5.95
N MET A 202 -30.95 5.49 -4.76
CA MET A 202 -31.74 5.96 -3.61
C MET A 202 -31.45 7.41 -3.31
N ILE A 203 -30.19 7.79 -3.17
CA ILE A 203 -29.76 9.16 -2.88
C ILE A 203 -30.18 10.12 -3.99
N LYS A 204 -30.16 9.66 -5.27
CA LYS A 204 -30.57 10.49 -6.41
C LYS A 204 -32.08 10.75 -6.46
N GLN A 205 -32.90 9.72 -6.23
CA GLN A 205 -34.31 9.72 -6.57
C GLN A 205 -35.22 10.14 -5.41
N THR A 206 -34.72 10.10 -4.17
CA THR A 206 -35.55 10.32 -3.02
C THR A 206 -35.07 11.53 -2.20
N ASP A 207 -36.05 12.34 -1.75
CA ASP A 207 -35.87 13.24 -0.63
C ASP A 207 -35.82 12.47 0.72
N LEU A 208 -35.73 11.13 0.64
CA LEU A 208 -35.67 10.22 1.79
C LEU A 208 -34.61 10.63 2.77
N PHE A 209 -33.51 11.17 2.30
CA PHE A 209 -32.40 11.54 3.16
C PHE A 209 -32.50 12.94 3.75
N GLY A 210 -33.58 13.72 3.43
CA GLY A 210 -33.70 15.07 3.95
C GLY A 210 -32.42 15.90 3.74
N PHE A 211 -31.63 15.52 2.73
CA PHE A 211 -30.45 16.25 2.38
C PHE A 211 -30.87 17.60 1.81
N ASP A 212 -30.82 18.62 2.62
CA ASP A 212 -30.70 19.99 2.12
C ASP A 212 -29.33 20.26 1.47
N ALA A 213 -28.61 19.19 1.12
CA ALA A 213 -27.37 19.31 0.41
C ALA A 213 -27.66 19.86 -1.01
N ASP A 214 -26.86 20.81 -1.43
CA ASP A 214 -26.91 21.29 -2.80
C ASP A 214 -26.70 20.15 -3.80
N THR A 215 -27.01 20.34 -5.07
CA THR A 215 -26.96 19.27 -6.06
C THR A 215 -25.53 18.70 -6.23
N ARG A 216 -24.48 19.55 -6.05
CA ARG A 216 -23.07 19.15 -6.20
C ARG A 216 -22.59 18.28 -5.02
N SER A 217 -22.88 18.68 -3.78
CA SER A 217 -22.57 17.90 -2.59
C SER A 217 -23.26 16.55 -2.61
N LYS A 218 -24.55 16.52 -3.03
CA LYS A 218 -25.32 15.28 -3.21
C LYS A 218 -24.67 14.34 -4.24
N LEU A 219 -24.17 14.89 -5.36
CA LEU A 219 -23.46 14.12 -6.37
C LEU A 219 -22.15 13.51 -5.79
N MET A 220 -21.36 14.29 -5.06
CA MET A 220 -20.11 13.80 -4.45
C MET A 220 -20.38 12.68 -3.45
N ILE A 221 -21.39 12.81 -2.59
CA ILE A 221 -21.76 11.76 -1.61
C ILE A 221 -22.19 10.47 -2.32
N ARG A 222 -22.99 10.60 -3.40
CA ARG A 222 -23.38 9.46 -4.25
C ARG A 222 -22.15 8.74 -4.80
N GLN A 223 -21.17 9.47 -5.34
CA GLN A 223 -19.93 8.89 -5.84
C GLN A 223 -19.13 8.21 -4.74
N ILE A 224 -18.98 8.83 -3.57
CA ILE A 224 -18.28 8.22 -2.43
C ILE A 224 -18.94 6.89 -2.03
N ILE A 225 -20.25 6.85 -1.91
CA ILE A 225 -20.98 5.65 -1.49
C ILE A 225 -20.94 4.57 -2.59
N SER A 226 -21.10 4.93 -3.87
CA SER A 226 -21.09 3.94 -4.96
C SER A 226 -19.71 3.31 -5.21
N LEU A 227 -18.63 3.99 -4.80
CA LEU A 227 -17.26 3.58 -5.10
C LEU A 227 -16.60 2.76 -3.98
N HIS A 228 -17.26 2.51 -2.85
CA HIS A 228 -16.58 1.87 -1.72
C HIS A 228 -16.12 0.43 -1.99
N HIS A 229 -16.73 -0.30 -2.91
CA HIS A 229 -16.28 -1.62 -3.34
C HIS A 229 -15.32 -1.62 -4.52
N GLN A 230 -15.31 -0.57 -5.34
CA GLN A 230 -14.46 -0.42 -6.54
C GLN A 230 -14.35 -1.72 -7.37
N LYS A 231 -15.49 -2.40 -7.57
CA LYS A 231 -15.53 -3.64 -8.36
C LYS A 231 -15.41 -3.34 -9.85
N GLU A 232 -14.58 -4.12 -10.52
CA GLU A 232 -14.48 -4.10 -11.99
C GLU A 232 -15.83 -4.41 -12.64
N LYS A 233 -16.21 -3.63 -13.63
CA LYS A 233 -17.27 -4.01 -14.56
C LYS A 233 -16.68 -5.01 -15.56
N GLU A 234 -16.75 -6.28 -15.26
CA GLU A 234 -16.31 -7.35 -16.19
C GLU A 234 -17.32 -7.69 -17.29
N ARG A 235 -18.49 -7.04 -17.38
CA ARG A 235 -19.53 -7.44 -18.32
C ARG A 235 -20.15 -6.27 -19.08
N GLU A 236 -20.49 -6.54 -20.35
CA GLU A 236 -21.19 -5.64 -21.25
C GLU A 236 -22.49 -5.10 -20.63
N GLU A 237 -22.86 -3.88 -20.96
CA GLU A 237 -24.05 -3.15 -20.49
C GLU A 237 -25.39 -3.92 -20.66
N LYS A 238 -25.42 -5.02 -21.42
CA LYS A 238 -26.61 -5.83 -21.73
C LYS A 238 -27.09 -6.69 -20.56
N ASP A 239 -26.31 -6.93 -19.52
CA ASP A 239 -26.65 -7.79 -18.38
C ASP A 239 -27.32 -7.05 -17.21
N PHE A 240 -27.53 -5.75 -17.30
CA PHE A 240 -28.26 -4.98 -16.31
C PHE A 240 -29.76 -5.16 -16.51
N VAL A 241 -30.34 -6.10 -15.79
CA VAL A 241 -31.77 -6.08 -15.57
C VAL A 241 -32.10 -4.76 -14.90
N GLU A 242 -32.89 -3.95 -15.56
CA GLU A 242 -33.48 -2.73 -15.06
C GLU A 242 -34.17 -3.07 -13.71
N ILE A 243 -33.49 -2.81 -12.61
CA ILE A 243 -34.09 -3.00 -11.28
C ILE A 243 -35.24 -2.01 -11.26
N LYS A 244 -36.47 -2.53 -11.47
CA LYS A 244 -37.67 -1.71 -11.40
C LYS A 244 -37.65 -1.00 -10.06
N SER A 245 -37.44 0.29 -10.11
CA SER A 245 -37.15 1.17 -8.96
C SER A 245 -38.32 1.34 -8.00
N LYS A 246 -39.45 0.68 -8.20
CA LYS A 246 -40.59 0.76 -7.29
C LYS A 246 -40.51 -0.35 -6.23
N ILE A 247 -39.83 -0.06 -5.16
CA ILE A 247 -40.03 -0.76 -3.90
C ILE A 247 -41.42 -0.39 -3.32
N SER A 248 -42.00 -1.30 -2.54
CA SER A 248 -43.25 -0.99 -1.85
C SER A 248 -43.05 0.15 -0.84
N GLU A 249 -44.11 0.89 -0.55
CA GLU A 249 -44.11 1.95 0.46
C GLU A 249 -43.59 1.45 1.82
N ARG A 250 -43.90 0.22 2.18
CA ARG A 250 -43.37 -0.45 3.40
C ARG A 250 -41.83 -0.55 3.40
N TRP A 251 -41.21 -0.88 2.27
CA TRP A 251 -39.75 -0.85 2.16
C TRP A 251 -39.17 0.56 2.28
N GLY A 252 -39.84 1.56 1.72
CA GLY A 252 -39.50 2.96 1.90
C GLY A 252 -39.53 3.37 3.39
N ASN A 253 -40.52 2.91 4.13
CA ASN A 253 -40.64 3.16 5.58
C ASN A 253 -39.50 2.47 6.37
N ILE A 254 -39.09 1.24 5.99
CA ILE A 254 -37.95 0.54 6.60
C ILE A 254 -36.65 1.30 6.35
N GLN A 255 -36.41 1.71 5.12
CA GLN A 255 -35.22 2.51 4.77
C GLN A 255 -35.18 3.84 5.50
N LYS A 256 -36.33 4.53 5.60
CA LYS A 256 -36.47 5.77 6.37
C LYS A 256 -36.24 5.57 7.85
N TYR A 257 -36.70 4.46 8.43
CA TYR A 257 -36.42 4.12 9.81
C TYR A 257 -34.91 3.96 10.06
N ILE A 258 -34.21 3.16 9.23
CA ILE A 258 -32.76 2.96 9.34
C ILE A 258 -32.03 4.30 9.22
N TYR A 259 -32.38 5.11 8.24
CA TYR A 259 -31.79 6.44 8.06
C TYR A 259 -31.96 7.33 9.31
N ASN A 260 -33.18 7.45 9.83
CA ASN A 260 -33.45 8.27 10.99
C ASN A 260 -32.72 7.76 12.24
N TYR A 261 -32.63 6.43 12.40
CA TYR A 261 -31.92 5.81 13.51
C TYR A 261 -30.41 6.11 13.45
N ILE A 262 -29.81 6.00 12.29
CA ILE A 262 -28.37 6.35 12.10
C ILE A 262 -28.15 7.86 12.30
N LYS A 263 -29.06 8.71 11.80
CA LYS A 263 -28.99 10.16 11.98
C LYS A 263 -29.10 10.60 13.43
N GLU A 264 -29.87 9.90 14.25
CA GLU A 264 -29.99 10.17 15.70
C GLU A 264 -28.64 9.88 16.40
N ILE A 265 -27.94 8.81 16.03
CA ILE A 265 -26.68 8.39 16.63
C ILE A 265 -25.49 9.22 16.14
N PHE A 266 -25.46 9.54 14.85
CA PHE A 266 -24.47 10.41 14.21
C PHE A 266 -25.16 11.69 13.74
N PRO A 267 -25.44 12.67 14.63
CA PRO A 267 -26.22 13.84 14.30
C PRO A 267 -25.55 14.66 13.18
N CYS A 268 -26.23 14.73 12.05
CA CYS A 268 -25.80 15.47 10.90
C CYS A 268 -27.00 16.20 10.28
N GLU A 269 -27.09 17.51 10.50
CA GLU A 269 -28.23 18.31 10.03
C GLU A 269 -28.16 18.54 8.54
N LYS A 270 -26.94 18.80 8.03
CA LYS A 270 -26.68 19.12 6.63
C LYS A 270 -25.27 18.62 6.22
N ILE A 271 -25.17 18.01 5.04
CA ILE A 271 -23.87 17.70 4.43
C ILE A 271 -23.69 18.61 3.23
N GLU A 272 -22.87 19.63 3.39
CA GLU A 272 -22.53 20.55 2.31
C GLU A 272 -21.01 20.70 2.24
N PHE A 273 -20.50 20.61 1.01
CA PHE A 273 -19.13 20.97 0.70
C PHE A 273 -19.15 22.36 0.07
N PRO A 274 -18.21 23.25 0.44
CA PRO A 274 -18.14 24.60 -0.10
C PRO A 274 -17.77 24.61 -1.59
N ASN A 275 -18.11 25.67 -2.29
CA ASN A 275 -17.91 25.79 -3.73
C ASN A 275 -16.46 25.55 -4.16
N ILE A 276 -15.46 25.92 -3.36
CA ILE A 276 -14.05 25.69 -3.64
C ILE A 276 -13.73 24.22 -3.95
N VAL A 277 -14.45 23.28 -3.31
CA VAL A 277 -14.29 21.83 -3.57
C VAL A 277 -14.72 21.45 -4.98
N PHE A 278 -15.66 22.19 -5.57
CA PHE A 278 -16.18 21.91 -6.90
C PHE A 278 -15.56 22.78 -7.99
N ASP A 279 -15.08 23.96 -7.61
CA ASP A 279 -14.49 24.93 -8.52
C ASP A 279 -12.98 24.70 -8.70
N ASN A 280 -12.34 23.96 -7.76
CA ASN A 280 -10.94 23.51 -7.85
C ASN A 280 -10.88 21.98 -7.97
N PRO A 281 -10.56 21.44 -9.16
CA PRO A 281 -10.52 19.99 -9.40
C PRO A 281 -9.56 19.22 -8.49
N GLU A 282 -8.42 19.80 -8.11
CA GLU A 282 -7.43 19.16 -7.25
C GLU A 282 -7.95 19.01 -5.82
N ILE A 283 -8.55 20.08 -5.28
CA ILE A 283 -9.20 20.06 -3.97
C ILE A 283 -10.35 19.06 -3.98
N GLY A 284 -11.22 19.10 -5.00
CA GLY A 284 -12.34 18.17 -5.15
C GLY A 284 -11.89 16.72 -5.20
N PHE A 285 -10.83 16.43 -5.95
CA PHE A 285 -10.23 15.10 -6.02
C PHE A 285 -9.74 14.62 -4.65
N VAL A 286 -9.00 15.46 -3.92
CA VAL A 286 -8.44 15.12 -2.60
C VAL A 286 -9.53 14.96 -1.55
N VAL A 287 -10.53 15.84 -1.52
CA VAL A 287 -11.66 15.77 -0.57
C VAL A 287 -12.45 14.48 -0.80
N LYS A 288 -12.85 14.20 -2.05
CA LYS A 288 -13.58 12.98 -2.39
C LYS A 288 -12.80 11.72 -2.03
N ASN A 289 -11.55 11.61 -2.48
CA ASN A 289 -10.74 10.41 -2.23
C ASN A 289 -10.29 10.29 -0.77
N GLY A 290 -10.10 11.38 -0.06
CA GLY A 290 -9.84 11.37 1.38
C GLY A 290 -11.01 10.77 2.17
N VAL A 291 -12.23 11.24 1.91
CA VAL A 291 -13.44 10.69 2.55
C VAL A 291 -13.69 9.25 2.13
N LEU A 292 -13.52 8.92 0.85
CA LEU A 292 -13.64 7.54 0.34
C LEU A 292 -12.59 6.60 0.96
N GLY A 293 -11.35 7.05 1.13
CA GLY A 293 -10.30 6.28 1.80
C GLY A 293 -10.63 5.98 3.27
N ILE A 294 -11.18 6.96 3.99
CA ILE A 294 -11.69 6.76 5.36
C ILE A 294 -12.82 5.75 5.36
N LEU A 295 -13.80 5.88 4.45
CA LEU A 295 -14.94 4.96 4.33
C LEU A 295 -14.49 3.53 4.07
N ILE A 296 -13.68 3.29 3.04
CA ILE A 296 -13.24 1.93 2.67
C ILE A 296 -12.45 1.28 3.81
N THR A 297 -11.54 2.04 4.43
CA THR A 297 -10.75 1.54 5.57
C THR A 297 -11.67 1.20 6.75
N SER A 298 -12.68 2.02 7.01
CA SER A 298 -13.64 1.80 8.09
C SER A 298 -14.51 0.58 7.86
N ASP A 299 -15.02 0.39 6.64
CA ASP A 299 -15.79 -0.81 6.26
C ASP A 299 -14.94 -2.07 6.37
N TRP A 300 -13.69 -2.05 5.90
CA TRP A 300 -12.80 -3.22 6.02
C TRP A 300 -12.55 -3.62 7.47
N ILE A 301 -12.34 -2.67 8.36
CA ILE A 301 -12.13 -2.94 9.79
C ILE A 301 -13.44 -3.39 10.44
N ALA A 302 -14.58 -2.72 10.19
CA ALA A 302 -15.88 -3.13 10.67
C ALA A 302 -16.32 -4.50 10.15
N SER A 303 -15.71 -4.95 9.05
CA SER A 303 -15.89 -6.24 8.42
C SER A 303 -14.95 -7.32 8.93
N ASN A 304 -13.94 -6.98 9.71
CA ASN A 304 -12.95 -7.92 10.24
C ASN A 304 -13.46 -8.50 11.56
N ASN A 305 -13.57 -9.83 11.63
CA ASN A 305 -14.07 -10.54 12.81
C ASN A 305 -13.10 -10.47 14.00
N GLU A 306 -11.80 -10.29 13.76
CA GLU A 306 -10.79 -10.10 14.80
C GLU A 306 -10.84 -8.67 15.37
N ALA A 307 -11.23 -7.70 14.55
CA ALA A 307 -11.36 -6.30 14.94
C ALA A 307 -12.66 -6.01 15.70
N MET A 308 -13.70 -6.78 15.40
CA MET A 308 -15.03 -6.62 15.98
C MET A 308 -15.38 -7.87 16.77
N ASP A 309 -15.73 -7.70 18.03
CA ASP A 309 -16.32 -8.80 18.77
C ASP A 309 -17.76 -9.05 18.30
N ASN A 310 -18.32 -10.19 18.73
CA ASN A 310 -19.65 -10.63 18.32
C ASN A 310 -20.81 -9.96 19.06
N LYS A 311 -20.55 -9.01 19.98
CA LYS A 311 -21.64 -8.31 20.69
C LYS A 311 -22.35 -7.32 19.78
N THR A 312 -23.67 -7.36 19.84
CA THR A 312 -24.60 -6.52 19.09
C THR A 312 -25.25 -5.50 20.00
N ILE A 313 -25.99 -4.55 19.43
CA ILE A 313 -26.74 -3.55 20.21
C ILE A 313 -27.69 -4.19 21.21
N ARG A 314 -28.20 -5.40 20.95
CA ARG A 314 -29.15 -6.13 21.80
C ARG A 314 -28.53 -6.67 23.09
N ASP A 315 -27.21 -6.74 23.16
CA ASP A 315 -26.48 -7.20 24.34
C ASP A 315 -26.27 -6.09 25.40
N PHE A 316 -26.81 -4.89 25.13
CA PHE A 316 -26.64 -3.72 25.98
C PHE A 316 -27.98 -3.13 26.37
N SER A 317 -28.07 -2.52 27.58
CA SER A 317 -29.28 -1.91 28.10
C SER A 317 -29.66 -0.63 27.36
N ASP A 318 -28.66 0.09 26.81
CA ASP A 318 -28.86 1.29 25.99
C ASP A 318 -27.78 1.44 24.91
N ILE A 319 -28.09 2.29 23.94
CA ILE A 319 -27.22 2.55 22.79
C ILE A 319 -25.88 3.20 23.19
N GLY A 320 -25.87 4.02 24.23
CA GLY A 320 -24.68 4.71 24.71
C GLY A 320 -23.64 3.72 25.22
N GLN A 321 -24.06 2.71 25.99
CA GLN A 321 -23.19 1.64 26.49
C GLN A 321 -22.60 0.81 25.30
N TYR A 322 -23.41 0.50 24.31
CA TYR A 322 -22.95 -0.18 23.09
C TYR A 322 -21.90 0.63 22.35
N LEU A 323 -22.14 1.92 22.11
CA LEU A 323 -21.22 2.80 21.39
C LEU A 323 -19.88 2.94 22.13
N ASP A 324 -19.91 3.11 23.46
CA ASP A 324 -18.70 3.23 24.26
C ASP A 324 -17.92 1.91 24.32
N TRP A 325 -18.64 0.80 24.36
CA TRP A 325 -18.01 -0.51 24.33
C TRP A 325 -17.34 -0.78 22.97
N LYS A 326 -18.03 -0.54 21.86
CA LYS A 326 -17.47 -0.69 20.52
C LYS A 326 -16.28 0.24 20.27
N LYS A 327 -16.32 1.48 20.73
CA LYS A 327 -15.15 2.38 20.64
C LYS A 327 -13.93 1.79 21.33
N ARG A 328 -14.09 1.17 22.52
CA ARG A 328 -12.98 0.51 23.24
C ARG A 328 -12.42 -0.67 22.46
N VAL A 329 -13.28 -1.53 21.90
CA VAL A 329 -12.89 -2.68 21.09
C VAL A 329 -12.11 -2.23 19.85
N VAL A 330 -12.65 -1.27 19.09
CA VAL A 330 -12.00 -0.70 17.91
C VAL A 330 -10.67 -0.06 18.27
N THR A 331 -10.60 0.72 19.35
CA THR A 331 -9.35 1.37 19.77
C THR A 331 -8.29 0.34 20.16
N ALA A 332 -8.67 -0.75 20.81
CA ALA A 332 -7.75 -1.85 21.15
C ALA A 332 -7.20 -2.54 19.88
N PHE A 333 -8.05 -2.82 18.90
CA PHE A 333 -7.61 -3.36 17.61
C PHE A 333 -6.66 -2.40 16.89
N LEU A 334 -7.03 -1.12 16.76
CA LEU A 334 -6.19 -0.11 16.11
C LEU A 334 -4.83 0.04 16.82
N PHE A 335 -4.80 -0.09 18.15
CA PHE A 335 -3.55 -0.09 18.90
C PHE A 335 -2.70 -1.32 18.59
N GLY A 336 -3.28 -2.51 18.56
CA GLY A 336 -2.61 -3.77 18.18
C GLY A 336 -2.01 -3.73 16.77
N GLU A 337 -2.77 -3.21 15.80
CA GLU A 337 -2.35 -3.07 14.40
C GLU A 337 -1.50 -1.82 14.11
N ASN A 338 -1.14 -1.05 15.13
CA ASN A 338 -0.35 0.18 14.98
C ASN A 338 -1.05 1.29 14.17
N LEU A 339 -2.38 1.30 14.11
CA LEU A 339 -3.18 2.30 13.39
C LEU A 339 -3.61 3.47 14.28
N THR A 340 -3.09 3.54 15.50
CA THR A 340 -3.24 4.72 16.38
C THR A 340 -2.21 5.77 16.00
N ARG A 341 -2.47 7.02 16.40
CA ARG A 341 -1.53 8.12 16.20
C ARG A 341 -0.22 7.85 16.96
N SER A 342 0.91 7.94 16.24
CA SER A 342 2.24 8.07 16.80
C SER A 342 2.75 9.45 16.37
N ALA A 343 2.74 10.43 17.26
CA ALA A 343 3.22 11.76 16.93
C ALA A 343 4.75 11.78 17.00
N PHE A 344 5.37 12.50 16.07
CA PHE A 344 6.78 12.84 16.22
C PHE A 344 6.98 13.66 17.49
N PRO A 345 7.98 13.32 18.33
CA PRO A 345 8.31 14.11 19.52
C PRO A 345 8.85 15.48 19.11
N ASP A 346 9.00 16.36 20.10
CA ASP A 346 9.67 17.65 19.87
C ASP A 346 11.06 17.45 19.30
N ALA A 347 11.49 18.41 18.47
CA ALA A 347 12.74 18.35 17.75
C ALA A 347 13.94 18.17 18.70
N ARG A 348 14.67 17.07 18.55
CA ARG A 348 15.93 16.78 19.25
C ARG A 348 17.10 17.30 18.42
N SER A 349 18.27 17.44 19.03
CA SER A 349 19.47 17.80 18.28
C SER A 349 19.91 16.67 17.35
N PHE A 350 20.58 17.01 16.25
CA PHE A 350 21.11 16.04 15.29
C PHE A 350 22.04 15.02 15.98
N ASP A 351 22.97 15.51 16.81
CA ASP A 351 23.89 14.65 17.54
C ASP A 351 23.19 13.69 18.51
N SER A 352 22.12 14.13 19.18
CA SER A 352 21.37 13.27 20.09
C SER A 352 20.61 12.13 19.39
N LEU A 353 20.38 12.24 18.08
CA LEU A 353 19.69 11.22 17.29
C LEU A 353 20.66 10.28 16.57
N PHE A 354 21.82 10.76 16.16
CA PHE A 354 22.74 9.99 15.31
C PHE A 354 24.11 9.71 15.95
N HIS A 355 24.46 10.40 17.06
CA HIS A 355 25.72 10.22 17.82
C HIS A 355 26.99 10.46 16.98
N PHE A 356 26.93 11.37 16.01
CA PHE A 356 28.04 11.68 15.08
C PHE A 356 28.82 12.96 15.45
N GLY A 357 28.46 13.61 16.56
CA GLY A 357 29.02 14.94 16.92
C GLY A 357 28.51 16.01 15.94
N ASP A 358 29.42 16.92 15.59
CA ASP A 358 29.11 17.97 14.59
C ASP A 358 28.83 17.32 13.23
N GLY A 359 27.61 17.41 12.77
CA GLY A 359 27.20 16.88 11.48
C GLY A 359 28.03 17.40 10.30
N ARG A 360 28.02 16.63 9.20
CA ARG A 360 28.63 17.03 7.93
C ARG A 360 27.98 18.32 7.37
N PRO A 361 28.66 19.10 6.49
CA PRO A 361 28.12 20.35 6.00
C PRO A 361 26.66 20.28 5.52
N VAL A 362 26.34 19.35 4.60
CA VAL A 362 24.97 19.15 4.10
C VAL A 362 23.98 18.86 5.23
N GLN A 363 24.39 18.12 6.27
CA GLN A 363 23.53 17.79 7.40
C GLN A 363 23.25 19.05 8.26
N ARG A 364 24.25 19.87 8.51
CA ARG A 364 24.09 21.14 9.25
C ARG A 364 23.18 22.11 8.52
N ASP A 365 23.36 22.24 7.19
CA ASP A 365 22.53 23.13 6.38
C ASP A 365 21.06 22.66 6.34
N VAL A 366 20.80 21.35 6.20
CA VAL A 366 19.45 20.80 6.29
C VAL A 366 18.84 21.04 7.65
N VAL A 367 19.59 20.84 8.74
CA VAL A 367 19.12 21.14 10.11
C VAL A 367 18.68 22.60 10.22
N ASP A 368 19.51 23.52 9.79
CA ASP A 368 19.22 24.95 9.81
C ASP A 368 17.99 25.32 8.99
N ILE A 369 17.84 24.76 7.78
CA ILE A 369 16.72 25.03 6.89
C ILE A 369 15.42 24.58 7.52
N VAL A 370 15.35 23.31 7.99
CA VAL A 370 14.08 22.76 8.49
C VAL A 370 13.68 23.28 9.86
N GLN A 371 14.64 23.76 10.66
CA GLN A 371 14.30 24.44 11.92
C GLN A 371 13.62 25.79 11.66
N LYS A 372 14.13 26.56 10.70
CA LYS A 372 13.64 27.90 10.37
C LYS A 372 12.36 27.90 9.53
N ASN A 373 12.20 26.91 8.65
CA ASN A 373 11.13 26.89 7.65
C ASN A 373 10.23 25.67 7.80
N ASN A 374 8.98 25.77 7.36
CA ASN A 374 8.14 24.62 7.06
C ASN A 374 8.19 24.33 5.55
N ILE A 375 8.47 23.09 5.16
CA ILE A 375 8.86 22.73 3.80
C ILE A 375 7.80 21.82 3.17
N LYS A 376 7.42 22.11 1.93
CA LYS A 376 6.56 21.25 1.09
C LYS A 376 7.37 20.22 0.31
N LEU A 377 8.43 20.67 -0.32
CA LEU A 377 9.33 19.85 -1.12
C LEU A 377 10.77 20.27 -0.86
N MET A 378 11.64 19.30 -0.59
CA MET A 378 13.08 19.48 -0.45
C MET A 378 13.79 18.46 -1.35
N LEU A 379 14.81 18.91 -2.09
CA LEU A 379 15.75 18.07 -2.82
C LEU A 379 17.13 18.26 -2.25
N ILE A 380 17.79 17.17 -1.86
CA ILE A 380 19.17 17.17 -1.35
C ILE A 380 20.05 16.48 -2.38
N GLU A 381 20.90 17.26 -3.05
CA GLU A 381 21.87 16.77 -4.02
C GLU A 381 23.29 16.79 -3.41
N SER A 382 23.86 15.61 -3.25
CA SER A 382 25.21 15.47 -2.70
C SER A 382 25.80 14.10 -3.02
N GLY A 383 27.13 13.98 -3.03
CA GLY A 383 27.86 12.75 -3.32
C GLY A 383 27.46 11.55 -2.44
N CYS A 384 27.81 10.36 -2.88
CA CYS A 384 27.66 9.16 -2.07
C CYS A 384 28.49 9.27 -0.79
N GLY A 385 27.92 8.85 0.36
CA GLY A 385 28.62 8.93 1.65
C GLY A 385 28.58 10.30 2.35
N SER A 386 27.96 11.32 1.78
CA SER A 386 27.82 12.65 2.39
C SER A 386 26.89 12.72 3.60
N GLY A 387 26.09 11.66 3.87
CA GLY A 387 25.14 11.61 4.97
C GLY A 387 23.75 12.15 4.64
N LYS A 388 23.34 12.11 3.35
CA LYS A 388 22.01 12.52 2.87
C LYS A 388 20.88 11.83 3.63
N THR A 389 21.01 10.53 3.90
CA THR A 389 19.96 9.75 4.56
C THR A 389 19.67 10.25 5.96
N GLU A 390 20.70 10.50 6.77
CA GLU A 390 20.53 11.04 8.12
C GLU A 390 20.00 12.48 8.09
N ALA A 391 20.44 13.30 7.12
CA ALA A 391 19.88 14.64 6.91
C ALA A 391 18.37 14.58 6.60
N ALA A 392 17.96 13.66 5.72
CA ALA A 392 16.55 13.47 5.37
C ALA A 392 15.72 12.94 6.54
N LEU A 393 16.23 11.99 7.32
CA LEU A 393 15.56 11.47 8.51
C LEU A 393 15.38 12.56 9.56
N TYR A 394 16.41 13.39 9.79
CA TYR A 394 16.30 14.54 10.67
C TYR A 394 15.22 15.51 10.17
N ALA A 395 15.28 15.90 8.90
CA ALA A 395 14.29 16.77 8.29
C ALA A 395 12.88 16.20 8.44
N ALA A 396 12.72 14.87 8.24
CA ALA A 396 11.44 14.20 8.43
C ALA A 396 10.93 14.28 9.87
N SER A 397 11.81 14.20 10.88
CA SER A 397 11.37 14.34 12.28
C SER A 397 10.83 15.74 12.57
N VAL A 398 11.54 16.77 12.11
CA VAL A 398 11.14 18.17 12.32
C VAL A 398 9.84 18.50 11.56
N LEU A 399 9.78 18.14 10.26
CA LEU A 399 8.61 18.37 9.43
C LEU A 399 7.40 17.52 9.88
N GLY A 400 7.65 16.30 10.34
CA GLY A 400 6.64 15.43 10.91
C GLY A 400 6.01 16.00 12.18
N ASN A 401 6.82 16.59 13.08
CA ASN A 401 6.35 17.28 14.27
C ASN A 401 5.55 18.53 13.89
N LYS A 402 6.11 19.43 13.05
CA LYS A 402 5.46 20.67 12.61
C LYS A 402 4.07 20.44 11.96
N ASN A 403 3.91 19.35 11.22
CA ASN A 403 2.69 19.01 10.50
C ASN A 403 1.82 17.94 11.21
N GLU A 404 2.09 17.63 12.46
CA GLU A 404 1.39 16.63 13.28
C GLU A 404 1.28 15.23 12.65
N LEU A 405 2.26 14.81 11.83
CA LEU A 405 2.27 13.53 11.13
C LEU A 405 2.60 12.37 12.08
N SER A 406 2.37 11.13 11.61
CA SER A 406 2.47 9.93 12.45
C SER A 406 3.65 9.03 12.10
N GLY A 407 4.37 9.29 11.02
CA GLY A 407 5.49 8.47 10.61
C GLY A 407 6.13 8.89 9.30
N ILE A 408 6.89 7.98 8.71
CA ILE A 408 7.61 8.19 7.45
C ILE A 408 7.32 7.07 6.46
N TYR A 409 7.39 7.38 5.18
CA TYR A 409 7.58 6.39 4.14
C TYR A 409 8.88 6.69 3.40
N MET A 410 9.80 5.71 3.36
CA MET A 410 11.03 5.83 2.59
C MET A 410 10.97 4.91 1.37
N GLY A 411 10.87 5.51 0.18
CA GLY A 411 10.81 4.85 -1.11
C GLY A 411 12.18 4.75 -1.76
N LEU A 412 12.58 3.54 -2.13
CA LEU A 412 13.86 3.24 -2.75
C LEU A 412 13.69 2.61 -4.14
N PRO A 413 14.73 2.62 -5.00
CA PRO A 413 14.63 2.05 -6.35
C PRO A 413 14.43 0.54 -6.37
N THR A 414 15.02 -0.17 -5.40
CA THR A 414 15.04 -1.65 -5.36
C THR A 414 14.68 -2.20 -3.99
N GLY A 415 14.20 -3.44 -3.95
CA GLY A 415 13.92 -4.14 -2.70
C GLY A 415 15.18 -4.34 -1.85
N THR A 416 16.31 -4.64 -2.47
CA THR A 416 17.59 -4.83 -1.78
C THR A 416 18.05 -3.53 -1.10
N SER A 417 17.85 -2.38 -1.76
CA SER A 417 18.13 -1.07 -1.16
C SER A 417 17.24 -0.81 0.05
N ALA A 418 15.96 -1.20 -0.04
CA ALA A 418 15.01 -1.04 1.05
C ALA A 418 15.39 -1.91 2.26
N GLU A 419 15.80 -3.15 2.02
CA GLU A 419 16.29 -4.05 3.06
C GLU A 419 17.55 -3.52 3.76
N ALA A 420 18.50 -3.01 2.99
CA ALA A 420 19.76 -2.47 3.51
C ALA A 420 19.58 -1.22 4.38
N ILE A 421 18.59 -0.36 4.08
CA ILE A 421 18.37 0.89 4.80
C ILE A 421 17.43 0.74 6.01
N GLN A 422 16.62 -0.30 6.05
CA GLN A 422 15.58 -0.48 7.06
C GLN A 422 16.13 -0.41 8.48
N GLY A 423 17.24 -1.09 8.77
CA GLY A 423 17.86 -1.09 10.09
C GLY A 423 18.22 0.31 10.57
N ARG A 424 18.79 1.15 9.69
CA ARG A 424 19.16 2.55 10.01
C ARG A 424 17.93 3.41 10.31
N VAL A 425 16.84 3.20 9.58
CA VAL A 425 15.55 3.91 9.81
C VAL A 425 14.92 3.43 11.12
N ASP A 426 15.00 2.15 11.42
CA ASP A 426 14.48 1.57 12.67
C ASP A 426 15.25 2.05 13.90
N ASP A 427 16.58 2.17 13.80
CA ASP A 427 17.42 2.75 14.87
C ASP A 427 17.03 4.20 15.12
N PHE A 428 16.87 5.00 14.06
CA PHE A 428 16.42 6.39 14.16
C PHE A 428 15.03 6.52 14.81
N LEU A 429 14.05 5.70 14.40
CA LEU A 429 12.72 5.71 15.00
C LEU A 429 12.74 5.24 16.47
N THR A 430 13.63 4.31 16.80
CA THR A 430 13.83 3.85 18.19
C THR A 430 14.35 4.98 19.08
N GLU A 431 15.33 5.76 18.61
CA GLU A 431 15.80 6.96 19.31
C GLU A 431 14.69 7.99 19.53
N LEU A 432 13.75 8.12 18.59
CA LEU A 432 12.56 8.95 18.73
C LEU A 432 11.46 8.33 19.59
N GLN A 433 11.65 7.13 20.13
CA GLN A 433 10.63 6.35 20.84
C GLN A 433 9.38 6.10 19.99
N MET A 434 9.58 6.05 18.68
CA MET A 434 8.55 5.71 17.71
C MET A 434 8.65 4.23 17.33
N ARG A 435 7.60 3.71 16.72
CA ARG A 435 7.54 2.31 16.30
C ARG A 435 8.39 2.08 15.06
N LYS A 436 9.06 0.93 15.01
CA LYS A 436 9.87 0.47 13.88
C LYS A 436 9.07 0.40 12.58
N THR A 437 9.75 0.44 11.47
CA THR A 437 9.16 0.40 10.13
C THR A 437 8.60 -0.98 9.77
N LYS A 438 7.64 -0.99 8.85
CA LYS A 438 7.30 -2.17 8.05
C LYS A 438 8.12 -2.16 6.77
N LEU A 439 8.62 -3.33 6.37
CA LEU A 439 9.32 -3.50 5.10
C LEU A 439 8.35 -3.93 4.00
N TYR A 440 8.27 -3.15 2.91
CA TYR A 440 7.36 -3.40 1.79
C TYR A 440 8.12 -3.56 0.48
N THR A 441 8.64 -4.75 0.26
CA THR A 441 9.24 -5.19 -1.00
C THR A 441 8.42 -6.33 -1.60
N SER A 442 8.72 -6.73 -2.82
CA SER A 442 8.13 -7.94 -3.41
C SER A 442 8.43 -9.20 -2.58
N LYS A 443 9.52 -9.18 -1.80
CA LYS A 443 9.99 -10.26 -0.95
C LYS A 443 9.62 -10.11 0.52
N SER A 444 8.97 -9.02 0.93
CA SER A 444 8.70 -8.73 2.34
C SER A 444 7.90 -9.85 3.06
N MET A 445 7.11 -10.64 2.33
CA MET A 445 6.44 -11.82 2.89
C MET A 445 7.42 -12.96 3.22
N LEU A 446 8.57 -13.02 2.55
CA LEU A 446 9.60 -14.06 2.72
C LEU A 446 10.63 -13.70 3.80
N LEU A 447 10.77 -12.40 4.11
CA LEU A 447 11.75 -11.87 5.06
C LEU A 447 11.20 -11.77 6.49
N ARG A 448 9.95 -12.19 6.74
CA ARG A 448 9.37 -12.16 8.09
C ARG A 448 10.20 -13.00 9.04
N GLU A 449 10.62 -12.40 10.15
CA GLU A 449 11.21 -13.15 11.26
C GLU A 449 10.21 -14.20 11.77
N ASN A 450 10.68 -15.36 12.06
CA ASN A 450 9.98 -16.64 12.31
C ASN A 450 8.88 -16.62 13.39
N ASN A 451 8.52 -15.48 13.99
CA ASN A 451 7.60 -15.40 15.14
C ASN A 451 6.53 -14.30 15.10
N THR A 452 6.38 -13.55 14.00
CA THR A 452 5.36 -12.49 13.95
C THR A 452 4.13 -12.95 13.17
N GLU A 453 2.94 -12.90 13.81
CA GLU A 453 1.67 -13.08 13.10
C GLU A 453 1.50 -12.00 12.01
N PRO A 454 0.88 -12.36 10.86
CA PRO A 454 0.62 -11.39 9.79
C PRO A 454 -0.21 -10.21 10.32
N SER A 455 0.31 -9.01 10.22
CA SER A 455 -0.44 -7.79 10.53
C SER A 455 -1.49 -7.51 9.46
N TRP A 456 -2.59 -6.88 9.84
CA TRP A 456 -3.61 -6.43 8.92
C TRP A 456 -3.04 -5.52 7.80
N THR A 457 -2.02 -4.71 8.11
CA THR A 457 -1.34 -3.82 7.13
C THR A 457 -0.40 -4.54 6.16
N ASP A 458 -0.19 -5.83 6.30
CA ASP A 458 0.68 -6.59 5.37
C ASP A 458 0.00 -6.93 4.04
N ILE A 459 -1.31 -6.76 3.94
CA ILE A 459 -2.06 -6.91 2.70
C ILE A 459 -1.71 -5.77 1.74
N SER A 460 -1.39 -6.07 0.48
CA SER A 460 -0.88 -5.13 -0.52
C SER A 460 -1.60 -3.78 -0.58
N ARG A 461 -2.94 -3.78 -0.52
CA ARG A 461 -3.78 -2.55 -0.58
C ARG A 461 -3.78 -1.74 0.72
N GLN A 462 -3.31 -2.31 1.82
CA GLN A 462 -3.31 -1.72 3.17
C GLN A 462 -1.93 -1.26 3.62
N ARG A 463 -0.87 -1.57 2.86
CA ARG A 463 0.53 -1.29 3.23
C ARG A 463 0.80 0.16 3.57
N LEU A 464 0.23 1.10 2.82
CA LEU A 464 0.41 2.53 3.09
C LEU A 464 -0.35 3.02 4.34
N LEU A 465 -1.17 2.19 4.98
CA LEU A 465 -1.78 2.50 6.28
C LEU A 465 -0.81 2.31 7.45
N ALA A 466 0.26 1.52 7.31
CA ALA A 466 1.27 1.39 8.37
C ALA A 466 1.88 2.77 8.69
N PRO A 467 2.05 3.17 9.96
CA PRO A 467 2.55 4.49 10.33
C PRO A 467 3.91 4.80 9.71
N SER A 468 4.87 3.91 9.83
CA SER A 468 6.19 4.04 9.19
C SER A 468 6.52 2.81 8.36
N ALA A 469 7.08 3.02 7.17
CA ALA A 469 7.49 1.94 6.30
C ALA A 469 8.71 2.33 5.45
N VAL A 470 9.49 1.31 5.10
CA VAL A 470 10.53 1.35 4.08
C VAL A 470 10.11 0.40 2.97
N GLY A 471 10.27 0.79 1.72
CA GLY A 471 9.89 -0.07 0.60
C GLY A 471 10.34 0.46 -0.74
N THR A 472 9.94 -0.22 -1.82
CA THR A 472 10.22 0.32 -3.15
C THR A 472 9.31 1.53 -3.45
N VAL A 473 9.82 2.46 -4.25
CA VAL A 473 9.08 3.65 -4.68
C VAL A 473 7.78 3.28 -5.42
N ASP A 474 7.76 2.11 -6.08
CA ASP A 474 6.59 1.60 -6.79
C ASP A 474 5.33 1.55 -5.90
N GLN A 475 5.49 1.26 -4.60
CA GLN A 475 4.36 1.18 -3.66
C GLN A 475 3.66 2.53 -3.47
N VAL A 476 4.42 3.63 -3.35
CA VAL A 476 3.82 4.97 -3.21
C VAL A 476 3.36 5.53 -4.56
N MET A 477 4.05 5.21 -5.66
CA MET A 477 3.63 5.61 -7.01
C MET A 477 2.24 5.07 -7.36
N THR A 478 1.83 3.93 -6.78
CA THR A 478 0.45 3.43 -6.95
C THR A 478 -0.61 4.35 -6.34
N ALA A 479 -0.26 5.24 -5.41
CA ALA A 479 -1.19 6.26 -4.89
C ALA A 479 -1.45 7.41 -5.88
N ALA A 480 -0.61 7.54 -6.92
CA ALA A 480 -0.75 8.53 -7.98
C ALA A 480 -1.34 7.96 -9.27
N ARG A 481 -1.78 6.71 -9.26
CA ARG A 481 -2.36 6.04 -10.45
C ARG A 481 -3.80 5.62 -10.21
N LEU A 482 -4.59 5.53 -11.29
CA LEU A 482 -5.96 5.00 -11.25
C LEU A 482 -5.95 3.49 -11.03
N VAL A 483 -5.64 3.11 -9.79
CA VAL A 483 -5.64 1.71 -9.37
C VAL A 483 -6.76 1.48 -8.38
N ARG A 484 -7.22 0.26 -8.30
CA ARG A 484 -8.21 -0.13 -7.30
C ARG A 484 -7.69 0.22 -5.89
N PHE A 485 -8.54 0.87 -5.09
CA PHE A 485 -8.23 1.34 -3.73
C PHE A 485 -7.12 2.42 -3.65
N GLU A 486 -6.97 3.22 -4.69
CA GLU A 486 -6.12 4.41 -4.69
C GLU A 486 -6.43 5.34 -3.51
N SER A 487 -7.71 5.57 -3.22
CA SER A 487 -8.18 6.41 -2.10
C SER A 487 -7.66 5.93 -0.73
N VAL A 488 -7.56 4.61 -0.50
CA VAL A 488 -6.97 4.04 0.73
C VAL A 488 -5.48 4.34 0.80
N ARG A 489 -4.77 4.21 -0.33
CA ARG A 489 -3.33 4.53 -0.42
C ARG A 489 -3.07 6.01 -0.17
N MET A 490 -3.88 6.90 -0.75
CA MET A 490 -3.80 8.34 -0.51
C MET A 490 -4.05 8.68 0.96
N ALA A 491 -5.12 8.15 1.56
CA ALA A 491 -5.44 8.35 2.96
C ALA A 491 -4.31 7.84 3.88
N GLY A 492 -3.72 6.69 3.57
CA GLY A 492 -2.59 6.16 4.31
C GLY A 492 -1.34 7.03 4.19
N LEU A 493 -1.06 7.59 3.01
CA LEU A 493 0.10 8.45 2.78
C LEU A 493 -0.02 9.80 3.51
N SER A 494 -1.22 10.34 3.66
CA SER A 494 -1.48 11.64 4.28
C SER A 494 -0.99 11.78 5.73
N SER A 495 -0.65 10.68 6.39
CA SER A 495 -0.15 10.68 7.78
C SER A 495 1.38 10.66 7.89
N LYS A 496 2.13 10.80 6.80
CA LYS A 496 3.57 10.54 6.74
C LYS A 496 4.36 11.67 6.10
N VAL A 497 5.64 11.77 6.45
CA VAL A 497 6.62 12.43 5.59
C VAL A 497 7.06 11.42 4.53
N LEU A 498 7.08 11.84 3.28
CA LEU A 498 7.54 11.01 2.16
C LEU A 498 9.00 11.31 1.85
N ILE A 499 9.86 10.30 1.93
CA ILE A 499 11.25 10.37 1.48
C ILE A 499 11.38 9.48 0.24
N ILE A 500 11.91 10.03 -0.85
CA ILE A 500 12.23 9.26 -2.07
C ILE A 500 13.73 9.33 -2.29
N ASP A 501 14.40 8.19 -2.17
CA ASP A 501 15.86 8.11 -2.32
C ASP A 501 16.26 7.75 -3.75
N GLU A 502 17.47 8.15 -4.12
CA GLU A 502 18.10 7.90 -5.41
C GLU A 502 17.22 8.29 -6.62
N ILE A 503 16.59 9.51 -6.54
CA ILE A 503 15.62 9.94 -7.56
C ILE A 503 16.22 9.99 -8.97
N HIS A 504 17.53 10.12 -9.11
CA HIS A 504 18.25 10.06 -10.37
C HIS A 504 18.23 8.67 -11.03
N ALA A 505 17.97 7.61 -10.26
CA ALA A 505 17.86 6.26 -10.79
C ALA A 505 16.52 5.98 -11.52
N TYR A 506 15.59 6.94 -11.51
CA TYR A 506 14.27 6.78 -12.13
C TYR A 506 14.25 7.36 -13.53
N ASP A 507 13.71 6.59 -14.48
CA ASP A 507 13.57 7.01 -15.86
C ASP A 507 12.51 8.11 -16.05
N ALA A 508 12.40 8.65 -17.25
CA ALA A 508 11.46 9.72 -17.57
C ALA A 508 9.99 9.32 -17.35
N TYR A 509 9.66 8.02 -17.53
CA TYR A 509 8.32 7.50 -17.25
C TYR A 509 8.00 7.58 -15.74
N MET A 510 8.90 7.05 -14.91
CA MET A 510 8.75 7.08 -13.46
C MET A 510 8.71 8.52 -12.91
N ILE A 511 9.58 9.39 -13.42
CA ILE A 511 9.58 10.83 -13.05
C ILE A 511 8.22 11.46 -13.33
N THR A 512 7.58 11.15 -14.48
CA THR A 512 6.23 11.67 -14.79
C THR A 512 5.16 11.21 -13.78
N VAL A 513 5.25 9.96 -13.32
CA VAL A 513 4.35 9.48 -12.25
C VAL A 513 4.66 10.14 -10.91
N ILE A 514 5.95 10.39 -10.61
CA ILE A 514 6.38 11.11 -9.40
C ILE A 514 5.91 12.56 -9.44
N GLU A 515 5.96 13.27 -10.58
CA GLU A 515 5.38 14.61 -10.75
C GLU A 515 3.92 14.61 -10.27
N ARG A 516 3.15 13.62 -10.69
CA ARG A 516 1.75 13.47 -10.25
C ARG A 516 1.63 13.19 -8.75
N LEU A 517 2.49 12.34 -8.21
CA LEU A 517 2.53 12.07 -6.77
C LEU A 517 2.83 13.34 -5.97
N LEU A 518 3.77 14.17 -6.44
CA LEU A 518 4.10 15.46 -5.81
C LEU A 518 2.92 16.43 -5.81
N GLN A 519 2.14 16.51 -6.90
CA GLN A 519 0.91 17.32 -6.94
C GLN A 519 -0.08 16.87 -5.87
N ILE A 520 -0.33 15.56 -5.76
CA ILE A 520 -1.20 15.00 -4.73
C ILE A 520 -0.67 15.30 -3.33
N CYS A 521 0.64 15.11 -3.10
CA CYS A 521 1.28 15.43 -1.81
C CYS A 521 1.15 16.90 -1.46
N ASN A 522 1.32 17.81 -2.42
CA ASN A 522 1.15 19.25 -2.21
C ASN A 522 -0.27 19.59 -1.74
N VAL A 523 -1.31 19.08 -2.42
CA VAL A 523 -2.70 19.35 -2.02
C VAL A 523 -3.02 18.70 -0.67
N LEU A 524 -2.50 17.49 -0.39
CA LEU A 524 -2.64 16.82 0.91
C LEU A 524 -1.82 17.45 2.04
N GLY A 525 -0.90 18.39 1.74
CA GLY A 525 0.00 18.98 2.73
C GLY A 525 1.06 18.00 3.25
N ILE A 526 1.46 17.01 2.45
CA ILE A 526 2.48 16.02 2.79
C ILE A 526 3.85 16.57 2.45
N PRO A 527 4.77 16.75 3.41
CA PRO A 527 6.15 17.12 3.13
C PRO A 527 6.87 16.01 2.37
N VAL A 528 7.58 16.37 1.30
CA VAL A 528 8.35 15.42 0.49
C VAL A 528 9.82 15.79 0.50
N ILE A 529 10.68 14.80 0.73
CA ILE A 529 12.13 14.93 0.70
C ILE A 529 12.67 14.00 -0.38
N LEU A 530 13.33 14.57 -1.37
CA LEU A 530 13.97 13.86 -2.47
C LEU A 530 15.48 13.83 -2.24
N LEU A 531 16.09 12.65 -2.42
CA LEU A 531 17.54 12.46 -2.32
C LEU A 531 18.11 12.06 -3.68
N SER A 532 19.23 12.69 -4.02
CA SER A 532 19.89 12.43 -5.30
C SER A 532 21.41 12.53 -5.15
N ALA A 533 22.15 11.81 -5.98
CA ALA A 533 23.54 12.18 -6.22
C ALA A 533 23.59 13.51 -6.99
N THR A 534 22.85 13.60 -8.10
CA THR A 534 22.63 14.84 -8.86
C THR A 534 21.51 14.62 -9.86
N LEU A 535 20.88 15.70 -10.31
CA LEU A 535 19.81 15.66 -11.32
C LEU A 535 20.07 16.69 -12.42
N PRO A 536 19.65 16.42 -13.67
CA PRO A 536 19.61 17.44 -14.72
C PRO A 536 18.71 18.61 -14.30
N VAL A 537 19.14 19.84 -14.64
CA VAL A 537 18.38 21.07 -14.30
C VAL A 537 16.96 21.03 -14.86
N SER A 538 16.76 20.46 -16.06
CA SER A 538 15.44 20.29 -16.65
C SER A 538 14.52 19.38 -15.81
N THR A 539 15.04 18.29 -15.26
CA THR A 539 14.32 17.38 -14.38
C THR A 539 13.98 18.05 -13.04
N LYS A 540 14.95 18.76 -12.43
CA LYS A 540 14.70 19.54 -11.21
C LYS A 540 13.57 20.53 -11.42
N ARG A 541 13.65 21.31 -12.49
CA ARG A 541 12.63 22.33 -12.81
C ARG A 541 11.25 21.70 -12.99
N LYS A 542 11.14 20.52 -13.62
CA LYS A 542 9.87 19.79 -13.74
C LYS A 542 9.29 19.40 -12.38
N LEU A 543 10.12 18.83 -11.49
CA LEU A 543 9.67 18.41 -10.16
C LEU A 543 9.16 19.60 -9.34
N PHE A 544 9.90 20.71 -9.29
CA PHE A 544 9.50 21.90 -8.52
C PHE A 544 8.27 22.60 -9.16
N SER A 545 8.14 22.58 -10.50
CA SER A 545 6.98 23.16 -11.19
C SER A 545 5.67 22.41 -10.94
N THR A 546 5.68 21.29 -10.24
CA THR A 546 4.45 20.65 -9.75
C THR A 546 3.82 21.36 -8.56
N ILE A 547 4.55 22.27 -7.92
CA ILE A 547 4.15 22.93 -6.67
C ILE A 547 4.06 24.44 -6.83
N ILE A 548 4.96 25.04 -7.60
CA ILE A 548 5.03 26.49 -7.84
C ILE A 548 5.14 26.78 -9.33
N ASP A 549 4.89 28.05 -9.73
CA ASP A 549 5.00 28.45 -11.12
C ASP A 549 6.46 28.40 -11.61
N LYS A 550 6.66 28.04 -12.87
CA LYS A 550 8.00 27.94 -13.48
C LYS A 550 8.78 29.26 -13.47
N SER A 551 8.06 30.40 -13.52
CA SER A 551 8.66 31.75 -13.44
C SER A 551 9.34 32.03 -12.10
N ASP A 552 8.91 31.35 -11.03
CA ASP A 552 9.36 31.56 -9.68
C ASP A 552 10.54 30.64 -9.29
N ILE A 553 11.03 29.84 -10.26
CA ILE A 553 12.12 28.89 -10.08
C ILE A 553 13.41 29.46 -10.69
N ASP A 554 14.26 30.02 -9.85
CA ASP A 554 15.61 30.47 -10.23
C ASP A 554 16.64 29.44 -9.73
N MET A 555 17.24 28.67 -10.65
CA MET A 555 18.13 27.55 -10.34
C MET A 555 19.59 27.94 -10.57
N HIS A 556 20.41 27.72 -9.56
CA HIS A 556 21.84 27.97 -9.58
C HIS A 556 22.64 26.68 -9.87
N SER A 557 23.85 26.86 -10.39
CA SER A 557 24.79 25.77 -10.60
C SER A 557 25.71 25.62 -9.37
N GLY A 558 25.22 24.99 -8.32
CA GLY A 558 26.02 24.68 -7.13
C GLY A 558 26.07 23.17 -6.87
N TYR A 559 27.08 22.72 -6.13
CA TYR A 559 27.18 21.33 -5.67
C TYR A 559 28.13 21.20 -4.49
N PRO A 560 27.76 20.51 -3.37
CA PRO A 560 26.40 19.96 -3.08
C PRO A 560 25.34 21.06 -2.98
N LEU A 561 24.07 20.72 -3.24
CA LEU A 561 22.98 21.70 -3.32
C LEU A 561 21.73 21.18 -2.60
N ILE A 562 21.07 22.08 -1.86
CA ILE A 562 19.77 21.83 -1.24
C ILE A 562 18.78 22.81 -1.86
N SER A 563 17.81 22.31 -2.63
CA SER A 563 16.73 23.11 -3.22
C SER A 563 15.43 22.82 -2.48
N TYR A 564 14.64 23.82 -2.11
CA TYR A 564 13.38 23.58 -1.38
C TYR A 564 12.32 24.63 -1.65
N VAL A 565 11.06 24.23 -1.41
CA VAL A 565 9.87 25.09 -1.45
C VAL A 565 9.24 25.12 -0.07
N THR A 566 8.98 26.33 0.42
CA THR A 566 8.30 26.53 1.72
C THR A 566 6.79 26.40 1.61
N THR A 567 6.10 26.38 2.74
CA THR A 567 4.62 26.40 2.77
C THR A 567 4.03 27.67 2.16
N ASP A 568 4.82 28.75 2.10
CA ASP A 568 4.43 30.05 1.52
C ASP A 568 4.64 30.08 -0.01
N ASN A 569 5.00 28.96 -0.64
CA ASN A 569 5.29 28.82 -2.07
C ASN A 569 6.55 29.58 -2.54
N GLU A 570 7.49 29.80 -1.66
CA GLU A 570 8.76 30.44 -2.02
C GLU A 570 9.82 29.36 -2.30
N PHE A 571 10.57 29.53 -3.39
CA PHE A 571 11.67 28.66 -3.79
C PHE A 571 13.02 29.19 -3.31
N TYR A 572 13.84 28.31 -2.77
CA TYR A 572 15.18 28.64 -2.30
C TYR A 572 16.18 27.54 -2.67
N GLU A 573 17.43 27.95 -2.85
CA GLU A 573 18.59 27.08 -2.97
C GLU A 573 19.67 27.43 -1.96
N CYS A 574 20.29 26.44 -1.35
CA CYS A 574 21.41 26.55 -0.42
C CYS A 574 22.53 25.65 -0.92
N GLN A 575 23.63 26.27 -1.36
CA GLN A 575 24.84 25.52 -1.70
C GLN A 575 25.58 25.18 -0.41
N SER A 576 25.88 23.89 -0.23
CA SER A 576 26.64 23.37 0.90
C SER A 576 28.12 23.23 0.59
N GLU A 577 28.94 23.19 1.61
CA GLU A 577 30.36 22.86 1.43
C GLU A 577 30.53 21.36 1.11
N SER A 578 31.48 21.02 0.25
CA SER A 578 31.84 19.64 -0.03
C SER A 578 32.52 19.02 1.20
N TYR A 579 32.05 17.83 1.60
CA TYR A 579 32.65 17.09 2.72
C TYR A 579 33.98 16.45 2.34
N GLU A 580 34.15 15.99 1.11
CA GLU A 580 35.36 15.37 0.61
C GLU A 580 36.01 16.27 -0.47
N PRO A 581 37.32 16.29 -0.55
CA PRO A 581 38.00 16.97 -1.63
C PRO A 581 37.77 16.26 -2.96
N ASP A 582 37.91 16.99 -4.05
CA ASP A 582 37.84 16.43 -5.39
C ASP A 582 38.94 15.38 -5.61
N LYS A 583 38.49 14.26 -6.17
CA LYS A 583 39.38 13.20 -6.69
C LYS A 583 39.47 13.33 -8.20
N ASN A 584 40.70 13.35 -8.70
CA ASN A 584 40.97 13.29 -10.15
C ASN A 584 40.97 11.83 -10.57
N ILE A 585 39.91 11.40 -11.31
CA ILE A 585 39.77 10.05 -11.81
C ILE A 585 39.94 10.06 -13.32
N GLU A 586 40.89 9.29 -13.82
CA GLU A 586 41.08 9.07 -15.24
C GLU A 586 40.16 7.96 -15.74
N CYS A 587 39.33 8.24 -16.75
CA CYS A 587 38.49 7.27 -17.44
C CYS A 587 39.22 6.81 -18.72
N GLU A 588 39.84 5.64 -18.67
CA GLU A 588 40.53 5.04 -19.79
C GLU A 588 39.55 4.27 -20.67
N SER A 589 39.31 4.74 -21.91
CA SER A 589 38.44 4.06 -22.86
C SER A 589 39.17 2.92 -23.54
N LEU A 590 38.64 1.69 -23.42
CA LEU A 590 39.22 0.50 -24.00
C LEU A 590 38.26 -0.13 -25.03
N PRO A 591 38.64 -0.27 -26.29
CA PRO A 591 37.75 -0.79 -27.37
C PRO A 591 37.67 -2.33 -27.38
N ILE A 592 37.27 -2.91 -26.24
CA ILE A 592 37.20 -4.37 -26.03
C ILE A 592 35.88 -4.80 -25.37
N LEU A 593 34.81 -4.04 -25.55
CA LEU A 593 33.50 -4.29 -24.84
C LEU A 593 32.96 -5.73 -25.05
N ASN A 594 33.14 -6.29 -26.25
CA ASN A 594 32.65 -7.62 -26.61
C ASN A 594 33.77 -8.70 -26.66
N ASP A 595 35.01 -8.35 -26.30
CA ASP A 595 36.13 -9.26 -26.21
C ASP A 595 36.36 -9.75 -24.76
N TYR A 596 35.68 -10.83 -24.41
CA TYR A 596 35.66 -11.38 -23.05
C TYR A 596 37.04 -11.95 -22.63
N GLU A 597 37.87 -12.41 -23.59
CA GLU A 597 39.19 -12.93 -23.30
C GLU A 597 40.15 -11.79 -22.93
N SER A 598 40.18 -10.71 -23.72
CA SER A 598 41.00 -9.52 -23.41
C SER A 598 40.54 -8.85 -22.09
N ILE A 599 39.23 -8.83 -21.80
CA ILE A 599 38.72 -8.34 -20.53
C ILE A 599 39.22 -9.20 -19.36
N ALA A 600 39.21 -10.53 -19.51
CA ALA A 600 39.70 -11.45 -18.49
C ALA A 600 41.20 -11.30 -18.24
N GLU A 601 42.01 -11.22 -19.30
CA GLU A 601 43.46 -10.97 -19.19
C GLU A 601 43.74 -9.65 -18.42
N LEU A 602 43.03 -8.57 -18.76
CA LEU A 602 43.12 -7.29 -18.08
C LEU A 602 42.69 -7.39 -16.60
N ALA A 603 41.65 -8.17 -16.30
CA ALA A 603 41.18 -8.37 -14.95
C ALA A 603 42.23 -9.07 -14.08
N VAL A 604 42.84 -10.12 -14.56
CA VAL A 604 43.85 -10.90 -13.84
C VAL A 604 45.14 -10.11 -13.68
N LYS A 605 45.67 -9.49 -14.77
CA LYS A 605 46.90 -8.73 -14.78
C LYS A 605 46.95 -7.62 -13.73
N ASN A 606 45.89 -6.87 -13.56
CA ASN A 606 45.86 -5.76 -12.61
C ASN A 606 45.92 -6.22 -11.15
N VAL A 607 45.51 -7.45 -10.85
CA VAL A 607 45.49 -8.00 -9.48
C VAL A 607 46.69 -8.91 -9.20
N GLU A 608 47.60 -9.11 -10.14
CA GLU A 608 48.85 -9.93 -9.93
C GLU A 608 49.65 -9.49 -8.71
N ARG A 609 49.69 -8.18 -8.44
CA ARG A 609 50.40 -7.57 -7.29
C ARG A 609 49.53 -7.51 -6.01
N GLY A 610 48.32 -8.05 -6.08
CA GLY A 610 47.34 -8.01 -5.00
C GLY A 610 46.25 -6.98 -5.23
N GLY A 611 45.25 -6.96 -4.33
CA GLY A 611 44.13 -6.03 -4.31
C GLY A 611 42.81 -6.64 -4.76
N CYS A 612 41.75 -5.83 -4.70
CA CYS A 612 40.39 -6.20 -5.07
C CYS A 612 39.96 -5.46 -6.35
N LYS A 613 39.52 -6.20 -7.34
CA LYS A 613 39.02 -5.67 -8.60
C LYS A 613 37.54 -5.92 -8.79
N CYS A 614 36.85 -4.91 -9.27
CA CYS A 614 35.44 -5.04 -9.70
C CYS A 614 35.33 -4.94 -11.23
N VAL A 615 34.64 -5.89 -11.85
CA VAL A 615 34.30 -5.91 -13.28
C VAL A 615 32.78 -5.83 -13.39
N ILE A 616 32.25 -4.72 -13.91
CA ILE A 616 30.80 -4.48 -14.01
C ILE A 616 30.39 -4.53 -15.49
N MET A 617 29.62 -5.57 -15.84
CA MET A 617 29.00 -5.72 -17.16
C MET A 617 27.55 -5.26 -17.13
N ASN A 618 26.94 -5.01 -18.29
CA ASN A 618 25.57 -4.52 -18.34
C ASN A 618 24.53 -5.64 -18.51
N THR A 619 24.93 -6.82 -18.97
CA THR A 619 24.05 -7.99 -19.08
C THR A 619 24.57 -9.15 -18.22
N VAL A 620 23.64 -10.01 -17.79
CA VAL A 620 24.02 -11.23 -17.05
C VAL A 620 24.82 -12.18 -17.94
N SER A 621 24.51 -12.26 -19.23
CA SER A 621 25.24 -13.10 -20.17
C SER A 621 26.70 -12.65 -20.30
N ASP A 622 26.93 -11.33 -20.49
CA ASP A 622 28.31 -10.81 -20.60
C ASP A 622 29.09 -11.01 -19.30
N ALA A 623 28.44 -10.82 -18.14
CA ALA A 623 29.07 -11.07 -16.85
C ALA A 623 29.47 -12.56 -16.67
N ILE A 624 28.66 -13.50 -17.11
CA ILE A 624 28.98 -14.94 -17.11
C ILE A 624 30.15 -15.23 -18.07
N ASN A 625 30.12 -14.71 -19.29
CA ASN A 625 31.19 -14.95 -20.26
C ASN A 625 32.55 -14.43 -19.76
N VAL A 626 32.59 -13.23 -19.22
CA VAL A 626 33.79 -12.66 -18.57
C VAL A 626 34.25 -13.53 -17.39
N TYR A 627 33.31 -13.95 -16.52
CA TYR A 627 33.60 -14.81 -15.38
C TYR A 627 34.25 -16.14 -15.83
N ASP A 628 33.68 -16.80 -16.84
CA ASP A 628 34.19 -18.05 -17.40
C ASP A 628 35.57 -17.85 -18.01
N SER A 629 35.82 -16.74 -18.73
CA SER A 629 37.12 -16.41 -19.30
C SER A 629 38.16 -16.15 -18.19
N ILE A 630 37.81 -15.47 -17.11
CA ILE A 630 38.68 -15.28 -15.94
C ILE A 630 39.01 -16.64 -15.28
N LYS A 631 38.04 -17.52 -15.11
CA LYS A 631 38.22 -18.83 -14.47
C LYS A 631 39.17 -19.75 -15.29
N LYS A 632 39.25 -19.56 -16.59
CA LYS A 632 40.18 -20.31 -17.44
C LYS A 632 41.66 -19.92 -17.25
N ILE A 633 41.95 -18.67 -16.89
CA ILE A 633 43.32 -18.14 -16.83
C ILE A 633 43.78 -17.85 -15.40
N ALA A 634 42.85 -17.62 -14.44
CA ALA A 634 43.15 -17.39 -13.03
C ALA A 634 43.50 -18.72 -12.33
N ASP A 635 44.59 -18.77 -11.57
CA ASP A 635 45.00 -19.90 -10.75
C ASP A 635 44.30 -19.90 -9.40
N ASP A 636 44.56 -20.91 -8.55
CA ASP A 636 43.92 -21.06 -7.24
C ASP A 636 44.23 -19.94 -6.22
N ASN A 637 45.17 -19.04 -6.53
CA ASN A 637 45.51 -17.90 -5.66
C ASN A 637 44.56 -16.72 -5.85
N TYR A 638 43.69 -16.76 -6.87
CA TYR A 638 42.70 -15.73 -7.13
C TYR A 638 41.34 -16.11 -6.53
N ASN A 639 40.79 -15.22 -5.76
CA ASN A 639 39.40 -15.34 -5.27
C ASN A 639 38.47 -14.68 -6.28
N VAL A 640 37.77 -15.50 -7.10
CA VAL A 640 36.85 -14.97 -8.12
C VAL A 640 35.43 -15.26 -7.72
N ILE A 641 34.52 -14.25 -7.85
CA ILE A 641 33.09 -14.38 -7.53
C ILE A 641 32.22 -13.70 -8.59
N LEU A 642 31.16 -14.40 -9.01
CA LEU A 642 30.14 -13.87 -9.90
C LEU A 642 28.90 -13.46 -9.08
N TYR A 643 28.34 -12.26 -9.37
CA TYR A 643 27.17 -11.75 -8.67
C TYR A 643 26.21 -10.99 -9.58
N HIS A 644 24.94 -11.45 -9.69
CA HIS A 644 23.90 -10.81 -10.51
C HIS A 644 22.48 -11.15 -10.03
N ALA A 645 21.46 -10.48 -10.61
CA ALA A 645 20.07 -10.58 -10.18
C ALA A 645 19.43 -11.98 -10.41
N ARG A 646 19.89 -12.76 -11.39
CA ARG A 646 19.31 -14.08 -11.75
C ARG A 646 19.88 -15.23 -10.91
N MET A 647 20.07 -15.00 -9.62
CA MET A 647 20.48 -16.01 -8.63
C MET A 647 19.37 -16.23 -7.61
N PRO A 648 19.23 -17.44 -7.03
CA PRO A 648 18.37 -17.66 -5.88
C PRO A 648 18.73 -16.75 -4.72
N GLU A 649 17.76 -16.44 -3.86
CA GLU A 649 17.94 -15.46 -2.79
C GLU A 649 19.01 -15.88 -1.79
N THR A 650 18.99 -17.14 -1.37
CA THR A 650 20.03 -17.71 -0.46
C THR A 650 21.43 -17.54 -1.04
N THR A 651 21.58 -17.82 -2.33
CA THR A 651 22.87 -17.65 -3.04
C THR A 651 23.30 -16.18 -3.09
N LYS A 652 22.36 -15.24 -3.31
CA LYS A 652 22.65 -13.81 -3.28
C LYS A 652 23.10 -13.36 -1.90
N ASP A 653 22.41 -13.80 -0.85
CA ASP A 653 22.74 -13.47 0.54
C ASP A 653 24.13 -13.98 0.96
N GLU A 654 24.49 -15.17 0.54
CA GLU A 654 25.84 -15.73 0.78
C GLU A 654 26.91 -14.97 0.04
N LYS A 655 26.71 -14.73 -1.26
CA LYS A 655 27.69 -14.05 -2.12
C LYS A 655 27.88 -12.58 -1.70
N ILE A 656 26.81 -11.85 -1.38
CA ILE A 656 26.93 -10.46 -0.92
C ILE A 656 27.68 -10.37 0.43
N LYS A 657 27.40 -11.28 1.39
CA LYS A 657 28.17 -11.35 2.62
C LYS A 657 29.67 -11.58 2.35
N LYS A 658 29.99 -12.45 1.38
CA LYS A 658 31.38 -12.70 0.97
C LYS A 658 32.01 -11.49 0.31
N ILE A 659 31.29 -10.79 -0.58
CA ILE A 659 31.75 -9.56 -1.23
C ILE A 659 32.01 -8.46 -0.19
N LEU A 660 31.11 -8.27 0.80
CA LEU A 660 31.28 -7.30 1.88
C LEU A 660 32.49 -7.62 2.79
N LYS A 661 32.82 -8.90 3.01
CA LYS A 661 34.04 -9.30 3.73
C LYS A 661 35.30 -8.98 2.93
N TRP A 662 35.25 -9.12 1.59
CA TRP A 662 36.38 -8.83 0.74
C TRP A 662 36.63 -7.34 0.51
N CYS A 663 35.57 -6.57 0.30
CA CYS A 663 35.63 -5.18 -0.17
C CYS A 663 34.76 -4.22 0.66
N GLY A 664 34.25 -4.62 1.81
CA GLY A 664 33.46 -3.75 2.68
C GLY A 664 34.36 -2.85 3.56
N LYS A 665 33.72 -2.14 4.52
CA LYS A 665 34.38 -1.24 5.45
C LYS A 665 35.28 -1.99 6.45
N ASP A 666 34.88 -3.22 6.86
CA ASP A 666 35.71 -4.13 7.65
C ASP A 666 36.63 -4.91 6.71
N ARG A 667 37.94 -4.74 6.89
CA ARG A 667 38.96 -5.29 5.99
C ARG A 667 39.73 -6.48 6.56
N ASN A 668 39.30 -7.00 7.71
CA ASN A 668 40.02 -8.08 8.39
C ASN A 668 40.05 -9.39 7.58
N GLU A 669 39.05 -9.61 6.69
CA GLU A 669 38.92 -10.80 5.86
C GLU A 669 39.20 -10.50 4.37
N ARG A 670 39.84 -9.36 4.05
CA ARG A 670 40.16 -8.98 2.66
C ARG A 670 41.21 -9.92 2.08
N PRO A 671 40.93 -10.66 1.00
CA PRO A 671 41.90 -11.55 0.39
C PRO A 671 43.01 -10.77 -0.33
N GLU A 672 44.17 -11.38 -0.48
CA GLU A 672 45.30 -10.77 -1.19
C GLU A 672 44.94 -10.44 -2.66
N ARG A 673 44.19 -11.34 -3.30
CA ARG A 673 43.76 -11.19 -4.72
C ARG A 673 42.30 -11.55 -4.85
N ALA A 674 41.47 -10.58 -5.22
CA ALA A 674 40.04 -10.76 -5.40
C ALA A 674 39.55 -10.14 -6.71
N ILE A 675 38.70 -10.85 -7.44
CA ILE A 675 38.01 -10.37 -8.64
C ILE A 675 36.50 -10.59 -8.46
N ILE A 676 35.76 -9.48 -8.46
CA ILE A 676 34.29 -9.51 -8.40
C ILE A 676 33.77 -9.20 -9.80
N VAL A 677 33.04 -10.14 -10.39
CA VAL A 677 32.36 -9.93 -11.68
C VAL A 677 30.86 -9.81 -11.40
N GLY A 678 30.21 -8.80 -11.97
CA GLY A 678 28.77 -8.68 -11.79
C GLY A 678 28.11 -7.67 -12.71
N THR A 679 26.87 -7.35 -12.40
CA THR A 679 26.05 -6.42 -13.17
C THR A 679 25.65 -5.21 -12.33
N GLN A 680 24.60 -4.49 -12.71
CA GLN A 680 24.06 -3.31 -12.02
C GLN A 680 23.80 -3.53 -10.52
N VAL A 681 23.69 -4.76 -10.08
CA VAL A 681 23.51 -5.08 -8.66
C VAL A 681 24.69 -4.63 -7.77
N LEU A 682 25.87 -4.38 -8.37
CA LEU A 682 27.05 -3.86 -7.68
C LEU A 682 27.10 -2.31 -7.63
N GLU A 683 26.25 -1.61 -8.39
CA GLU A 683 26.19 -0.16 -8.45
C GLU A 683 25.48 0.45 -7.27
N GLN A 684 24.37 -0.19 -6.83
CA GLN A 684 23.44 0.41 -5.86
C GLN A 684 23.46 -0.39 -4.55
N SER A 685 23.32 0.33 -3.44
CA SER A 685 23.03 -0.20 -2.10
C SER A 685 24.08 -1.09 -1.45
N ILE A 686 25.25 -1.30 -2.08
CA ILE A 686 26.32 -2.09 -1.52
C ILE A 686 27.48 -1.16 -1.15
N ASP A 687 27.95 -1.23 0.10
CA ASP A 687 29.08 -0.44 0.57
C ASP A 687 30.39 -1.18 0.33
N ILE A 688 30.87 -1.15 -0.92
CA ILE A 688 32.13 -1.75 -1.36
C ILE A 688 33.15 -0.70 -1.71
N ASP A 689 34.43 -1.05 -1.50
CA ASP A 689 35.62 -0.25 -1.80
C ASP A 689 36.65 -1.12 -2.55
N VAL A 690 36.85 -0.83 -3.83
CA VAL A 690 37.71 -1.62 -4.72
C VAL A 690 38.94 -0.84 -5.14
N ASP A 691 40.05 -1.57 -5.35
CA ASP A 691 41.35 -0.99 -5.72
C ASP A 691 41.47 -0.80 -7.23
N TYR A 692 40.79 -1.60 -8.03
CA TYR A 692 40.74 -1.54 -9.49
C TYR A 692 39.32 -1.68 -10.00
N MET A 693 38.99 -0.98 -11.07
CA MET A 693 37.66 -1.04 -11.68
C MET A 693 37.74 -1.16 -13.20
N ILE A 694 37.03 -2.16 -13.72
CA ILE A 694 36.66 -2.28 -15.14
C ILE A 694 35.14 -2.14 -15.22
N THR A 695 34.65 -1.34 -16.13
CA THR A 695 33.21 -1.19 -16.33
C THR A 695 32.86 -1.15 -17.81
N ALA A 696 31.81 -1.88 -18.22
CA ALA A 696 31.20 -1.66 -19.52
C ALA A 696 30.60 -0.24 -19.55
N ILE A 697 30.65 0.42 -20.72
CA ILE A 697 30.06 1.76 -20.89
C ILE A 697 28.58 1.75 -20.52
N CYS A 698 28.14 2.80 -19.85
CA CYS A 698 26.75 2.96 -19.39
C CYS A 698 26.39 4.46 -19.38
N PRO A 699 25.12 4.84 -19.17
CA PRO A 699 24.74 6.24 -18.97
C PRO A 699 25.61 6.90 -17.90
N VAL A 700 25.91 8.18 -18.08
CA VAL A 700 26.94 8.88 -17.32
C VAL A 700 26.66 8.94 -15.82
N ASP A 701 25.40 9.02 -15.43
CA ASP A 701 24.95 8.98 -14.03
C ASP A 701 25.29 7.66 -13.36
N LEU A 702 25.09 6.54 -14.06
CA LEU A 702 25.48 5.20 -13.61
C LEU A 702 27.00 5.04 -13.58
N LEU A 703 27.73 5.58 -14.60
CA LEU A 703 29.17 5.59 -14.59
C LEU A 703 29.73 6.29 -13.33
N LEU A 704 29.20 7.44 -12.98
CA LEU A 704 29.58 8.16 -11.77
C LEU A 704 29.28 7.38 -10.48
N GLN A 705 28.17 6.61 -10.45
CA GLN A 705 27.87 5.74 -9.32
C GLN A 705 28.85 4.58 -9.20
N ARG A 706 29.25 3.96 -10.32
CA ARG A 706 30.29 2.92 -10.38
C ARG A 706 31.62 3.48 -9.88
N ILE A 707 32.04 4.64 -10.37
CA ILE A 707 33.25 5.35 -9.91
C ILE A 707 33.17 5.61 -8.40
N GLY A 708 31.98 5.90 -7.85
CA GLY A 708 31.77 6.05 -6.40
C GLY A 708 32.04 4.79 -5.57
N ARG A 709 32.32 3.62 -6.18
CA ARG A 709 32.77 2.37 -5.52
C ARG A 709 34.29 2.20 -5.58
N TYR A 710 34.94 3.00 -6.35
CA TYR A 710 36.36 2.99 -6.58
C TYR A 710 37.07 3.93 -5.59
N HIS A 711 38.04 3.41 -4.84
CA HIS A 711 38.74 4.17 -3.79
C HIS A 711 37.79 4.94 -2.84
N ARG A 712 36.72 4.25 -2.38
CA ARG A 712 35.64 4.89 -1.63
C ARG A 712 36.02 5.23 -0.20
N HIS A 713 36.71 4.32 0.48
CA HIS A 713 37.21 4.51 1.85
C HIS A 713 38.67 4.82 1.87
N GLY A 714 39.23 5.20 3.02
CA GLY A 714 40.66 5.46 3.17
C GLY A 714 41.56 4.27 2.81
N ASP A 715 42.82 4.45 2.66
CA ASP A 715 43.75 3.45 2.12
C ASP A 715 44.25 2.42 3.14
N GLU A 716 44.06 2.66 4.44
CA GLU A 716 44.46 1.77 5.54
C GLU A 716 43.88 0.34 5.35
N GLY A 717 44.78 -0.64 5.45
CA GLY A 717 44.42 -2.07 5.27
C GLY A 717 44.10 -2.47 3.83
N THR A 718 44.43 -1.66 2.84
CA THR A 718 44.35 -1.98 1.41
C THR A 718 45.74 -2.02 0.77
N ILE A 719 45.85 -2.57 -0.44
CA ILE A 719 47.12 -2.52 -1.19
C ILE A 719 47.57 -1.07 -1.50
N ARG A 720 46.67 -0.11 -1.51
CA ARG A 720 46.92 1.32 -1.75
C ARG A 720 47.80 1.94 -0.64
N GLU A 721 47.76 1.40 0.57
CA GLU A 721 48.59 1.85 1.69
C GLU A 721 50.08 1.69 1.41
N HIS A 722 50.43 0.65 0.64
CA HIS A 722 51.82 0.28 0.36
C HIS A 722 52.25 0.51 -1.09
N MET A 723 51.30 0.71 -1.98
CA MET A 723 51.53 0.89 -3.41
C MET A 723 50.74 2.06 -3.97
N ALA A 724 51.39 2.95 -4.69
CA ALA A 724 50.73 4.02 -5.43
C ALA A 724 49.95 3.42 -6.62
N ILE A 725 48.64 3.24 -6.47
CA ILE A 725 47.74 2.85 -7.56
C ILE A 725 47.27 4.13 -8.25
N LYS A 726 47.37 4.16 -9.57
CA LYS A 726 46.84 5.25 -10.39
C LYS A 726 45.33 5.32 -10.25
N ASN A 727 44.77 6.50 -10.15
CA ASN A 727 43.34 6.74 -10.13
C ASN A 727 42.75 6.58 -11.54
N VAL A 728 42.69 5.34 -12.05
CA VAL A 728 42.21 5.00 -13.40
C VAL A 728 41.05 4.01 -13.33
N VAL A 729 39.92 4.38 -13.92
CA VAL A 729 38.77 3.50 -14.16
C VAL A 729 38.77 3.13 -15.64
N GLN A 730 38.78 1.83 -15.92
CA GLN A 730 38.82 1.29 -17.27
C GLN A 730 37.41 1.10 -17.82
N VAL A 731 37.04 1.87 -18.84
CA VAL A 731 35.70 1.87 -19.43
C VAL A 731 35.74 1.11 -20.76
N LEU A 732 35.05 -0.01 -20.83
CA LEU A 732 34.95 -0.84 -22.02
C LEU A 732 33.96 -0.18 -22.99
N VAL A 733 34.41 0.11 -24.18
CA VAL A 733 33.63 0.68 -25.29
C VAL A 733 33.68 -0.27 -26.50
N PRO A 734 32.74 -0.18 -27.46
CA PRO A 734 32.85 -0.96 -28.69
C PRO A 734 34.04 -0.51 -29.52
N ASP A 735 34.58 -1.43 -30.33
CA ASP A 735 35.59 -1.10 -31.34
C ASP A 735 35.00 -0.17 -32.41
N ALA A 736 35.82 0.72 -32.95
CA ALA A 736 35.38 1.70 -33.95
C ALA A 736 34.98 1.05 -35.30
N ASP A 737 35.48 -0.15 -35.56
CA ASP A 737 35.25 -0.91 -36.80
C ASP A 737 34.11 -1.95 -36.66
N ASP A 738 33.44 -2.04 -35.50
CA ASP A 738 32.39 -3.03 -35.26
C ASP A 738 31.00 -2.44 -35.56
N ASP A 739 30.39 -2.87 -36.68
CA ASP A 739 28.99 -2.50 -37.04
C ASP A 739 27.95 -2.98 -35.99
N ALA A 740 28.35 -3.83 -35.05
CA ALA A 740 27.53 -4.35 -33.98
C ALA A 740 27.47 -3.44 -32.74
N GLU A 741 27.79 -2.18 -32.88
CA GLU A 741 27.70 -1.06 -31.91
C GLU A 741 27.89 -1.41 -30.44
N TYR A 742 26.87 -1.79 -29.69
CA TYR A 742 26.96 -2.00 -28.25
C TYR A 742 26.60 -3.40 -27.77
N GLY A 743 26.33 -4.34 -28.69
CA GLY A 743 25.97 -5.72 -28.35
C GLY A 743 24.85 -5.82 -27.32
N GLY A 744 25.03 -6.68 -26.32
CA GLY A 744 24.08 -6.82 -25.21
C GLY A 744 23.83 -5.53 -24.43
N THR A 745 24.81 -4.64 -24.30
CA THR A 745 24.68 -3.34 -23.65
C THR A 745 23.64 -2.44 -24.31
N GLY A 746 23.55 -2.47 -25.67
CA GLY A 746 22.58 -1.66 -26.44
C GLY A 746 21.12 -2.08 -26.23
N HIS A 747 20.88 -3.30 -25.76
CA HIS A 747 19.53 -3.75 -25.36
C HIS A 747 19.14 -3.26 -23.97
N VAL A 748 20.13 -2.99 -23.09
CA VAL A 748 19.87 -2.47 -21.73
C VAL A 748 19.73 -0.96 -21.74
N TYR A 749 20.62 -0.26 -22.45
CA TYR A 749 20.65 1.20 -22.53
C TYR A 749 20.53 1.67 -23.97
N LYS A 750 19.76 2.71 -24.22
CA LYS A 750 19.63 3.29 -25.57
C LYS A 750 20.97 3.86 -26.02
N PRO A 751 21.39 3.62 -27.28
CA PRO A 751 22.68 4.06 -27.82
C PRO A 751 23.00 5.54 -27.60
N CYS A 752 22.01 6.44 -27.74
CA CYS A 752 22.22 7.87 -27.55
C CYS A 752 22.81 8.26 -26.18
N TYR A 753 22.46 7.53 -25.10
CA TYR A 753 23.06 7.78 -23.77
C TYR A 753 24.50 7.26 -23.71
N LEU A 754 24.80 6.16 -24.39
CA LEU A 754 26.12 5.55 -24.44
C LEU A 754 27.09 6.41 -25.28
N ASP A 755 26.62 6.90 -26.43
CA ASP A 755 27.37 7.80 -27.29
C ASP A 755 27.73 9.11 -26.59
N ALA A 756 26.72 9.71 -25.93
CA ALA A 756 26.94 10.94 -25.17
C ALA A 756 27.92 10.73 -24.01
N THR A 757 27.87 9.60 -23.31
CA THR A 757 28.82 9.25 -22.25
C THR A 757 30.22 9.03 -22.84
N ARG A 758 30.34 8.26 -23.96
CA ARG A 758 31.59 8.03 -24.67
C ARG A 758 32.25 9.36 -25.08
N GLN A 759 31.47 10.27 -25.65
CA GLN A 759 31.96 11.59 -26.03
C GLN A 759 32.53 12.36 -24.83
N VAL A 760 31.83 12.36 -23.69
CA VAL A 760 32.28 13.06 -22.47
C VAL A 760 33.64 12.52 -21.99
N ILE A 761 33.80 11.19 -21.87
CA ILE A 761 35.05 10.59 -21.36
C ILE A 761 36.21 10.74 -22.34
N VAL A 762 35.95 10.81 -23.66
CA VAL A 762 36.99 11.06 -24.67
C VAL A 762 37.47 12.54 -24.63
N GLU A 763 36.52 13.48 -24.54
CA GLU A 763 36.85 14.91 -24.49
C GLU A 763 37.44 15.35 -23.14
N ARG A 764 37.04 14.67 -22.07
CA ARG A 764 37.49 14.97 -20.70
C ARG A 764 37.84 13.68 -19.98
N PRO A 765 39.02 13.09 -20.29
CA PRO A 765 39.41 11.79 -19.70
C PRO A 765 39.67 11.86 -18.19
N ILE A 766 39.97 13.02 -17.63
CA ILE A 766 40.12 13.21 -16.18
C ILE A 766 38.91 13.94 -15.61
N LEU A 767 38.16 13.25 -14.75
CA LEU A 767 36.97 13.76 -14.05
C LEU A 767 37.37 14.20 -12.64
N GLN A 768 37.01 15.43 -12.29
CA GLN A 768 37.18 15.98 -10.93
C GLN A 768 35.90 15.73 -10.12
N ILE A 769 35.83 14.62 -9.44
CA ILE A 769 34.63 14.18 -8.73
C ILE A 769 34.75 14.52 -7.26
N PRO A 770 33.77 15.19 -6.64
CA PRO A 770 32.40 15.40 -7.12
C PRO A 770 32.10 16.69 -7.89
N SER A 771 33.00 17.70 -7.94
CA SER A 771 32.68 19.04 -8.43
C SER A 771 32.22 19.11 -9.90
N CYS A 772 32.76 18.26 -10.81
CA CYS A 772 32.35 18.28 -12.20
C CYS A 772 31.02 17.51 -12.48
N THR A 773 30.49 16.82 -11.48
CA THR A 773 29.30 15.97 -11.65
C THR A 773 28.08 16.69 -12.25
N PRO A 774 27.65 17.88 -11.75
CA PRO A 774 26.50 18.57 -12.33
C PRO A 774 26.71 19.01 -13.79
N GLU A 775 27.90 19.49 -14.11
CA GLU A 775 28.27 19.92 -15.48
C GLU A 775 28.15 18.76 -16.45
N ILE A 776 28.71 17.60 -16.11
CA ILE A 776 28.72 16.40 -16.95
C ILE A 776 27.30 15.87 -17.14
N ILE A 777 26.53 15.77 -16.06
CA ILE A 777 25.14 15.33 -16.12
C ILE A 777 24.31 16.23 -17.02
N ASN A 778 24.37 17.56 -16.80
CA ASN A 778 23.62 18.50 -17.65
C ASN A 778 24.07 18.42 -19.11
N ARG A 779 25.36 18.30 -19.40
CA ARG A 779 25.87 18.18 -20.75
C ARG A 779 25.30 16.99 -21.48
N VAL A 780 25.22 15.82 -20.84
CA VAL A 780 24.67 14.59 -21.44
C VAL A 780 23.14 14.72 -21.59
N TYR A 781 22.43 14.97 -20.51
CA TYR A 781 20.96 14.89 -20.50
C TYR A 781 20.26 16.08 -21.18
N GLU A 782 20.96 17.21 -21.39
CA GLU A 782 20.44 18.37 -22.13
C GLU A 782 20.75 18.31 -23.62
N SER A 783 21.40 17.23 -24.13
CA SER A 783 21.65 17.05 -25.57
C SER A 783 20.32 16.88 -26.35
N ALA A 784 20.28 17.29 -27.61
CA ALA A 784 19.05 17.27 -28.42
C ALA A 784 18.48 15.86 -28.60
N ASP A 785 19.35 14.88 -28.88
CA ASP A 785 18.94 13.50 -29.11
C ASP A 785 18.31 12.86 -27.87
N ILE A 786 18.89 13.12 -26.70
CA ILE A 786 18.37 12.60 -25.44
C ILE A 786 17.08 13.31 -25.05
N LYS A 787 16.93 14.62 -25.32
CA LYS A 787 15.67 15.34 -25.13
C LYS A 787 14.54 14.72 -25.93
N THR A 788 14.75 14.40 -27.19
CA THR A 788 13.75 13.76 -28.05
C THR A 788 13.30 12.42 -27.51
N VAL A 789 14.24 11.56 -27.11
CA VAL A 789 13.95 10.24 -26.50
C VAL A 789 13.20 10.39 -25.18
N THR A 790 13.55 11.41 -24.39
CA THR A 790 12.89 11.70 -23.09
C THR A 790 11.47 12.21 -23.31
N GLU A 791 11.22 13.05 -24.31
CA GLU A 791 9.88 13.55 -24.67
C GLU A 791 8.95 12.43 -25.12
N ASP A 792 9.44 11.48 -25.90
CA ASP A 792 8.68 10.30 -26.33
C ASP A 792 8.29 9.42 -25.12
N ARG A 793 9.21 9.21 -24.18
CA ARG A 793 8.92 8.47 -22.94
C ARG A 793 7.90 9.16 -22.08
N ILE A 794 8.00 10.49 -21.93
CA ILE A 794 7.02 11.31 -21.23
C ILE A 794 5.65 11.22 -21.88
N LYS A 795 5.59 11.25 -23.22
CA LYS A 795 4.34 11.11 -23.98
C LYS A 795 3.70 9.74 -23.73
N ASN A 796 4.49 8.67 -23.73
CA ASN A 796 4.01 7.32 -23.41
C ASN A 796 3.53 7.24 -21.95
N ALA A 797 4.30 7.75 -21.00
CA ALA A 797 3.91 7.81 -19.60
C ALA A 797 2.61 8.59 -19.38
N LYS A 798 2.43 9.71 -20.07
CA LYS A 798 1.20 10.51 -20.05
C LYS A 798 0.04 9.80 -20.75
N SER A 799 0.30 9.02 -21.78
CA SER A 799 -0.71 8.17 -22.43
C SER A 799 -1.16 7.04 -21.49
N ASP A 800 -0.24 6.39 -20.81
CA ASP A 800 -0.52 5.28 -19.90
C ASP A 800 -1.05 5.78 -18.54
N ALA A 801 -0.50 6.88 -18.03
CA ALA A 801 -1.03 7.61 -16.88
C ALA A 801 -2.15 8.59 -17.28
N GLY A 802 -2.28 8.87 -18.55
CA GLY A 802 -3.01 10.00 -19.17
C GLY A 802 -4.52 9.91 -19.08
N ASN A 803 -4.99 8.89 -18.46
CA ASN A 803 -6.36 8.83 -17.97
C ASN A 803 -6.52 9.55 -16.62
N ILE A 804 -5.45 10.12 -16.06
CA ILE A 804 -5.53 10.95 -14.84
C ILE A 804 -5.19 12.40 -15.20
N ASN A 805 -6.04 13.03 -15.97
CA ASN A 805 -6.00 14.48 -16.05
C ASN A 805 -6.83 15.05 -14.89
N ILE A 806 -6.18 15.72 -13.93
CA ILE A 806 -6.89 16.39 -12.81
C ILE A 806 -7.90 17.40 -13.34
N GLU A 807 -7.59 18.05 -14.47
CA GLU A 807 -8.45 19.05 -15.08
C GLU A 807 -9.83 18.52 -15.48
N ASN A 808 -9.95 17.21 -15.76
CA ASN A 808 -11.21 16.54 -16.07
C ASN A 808 -11.66 15.55 -14.96
N GLY A 809 -11.18 15.72 -13.74
CA GLY A 809 -11.23 14.75 -12.65
C GLY A 809 -12.61 14.19 -12.27
N PHE A 810 -13.70 14.88 -12.59
CA PHE A 810 -15.06 14.39 -12.31
C PHE A 810 -15.61 13.46 -13.39
N GLU A 811 -15.39 13.74 -14.68
CA GLU A 811 -15.94 12.92 -15.77
C GLU A 811 -15.11 11.68 -16.08
N LEU A 812 -13.77 11.78 -15.97
CA LEU A 812 -12.88 10.66 -16.27
C LEU A 812 -12.87 9.58 -15.18
N TYR A 813 -13.07 9.98 -13.93
CA TYR A 813 -13.17 9.03 -12.82
C TYR A 813 -14.35 8.07 -12.98
N GLU A 814 -15.48 8.54 -13.49
CA GLU A 814 -16.61 7.67 -13.84
C GLU A 814 -16.25 6.63 -14.92
N LYS A 815 -15.42 7.00 -15.90
CA LYS A 815 -14.99 6.08 -16.98
C LYS A 815 -13.89 5.11 -16.54
N CYS A 816 -13.03 5.48 -15.60
CA CYS A 816 -11.87 4.68 -15.21
C CYS A 816 -12.12 3.74 -14.01
N VAL A 817 -12.98 4.13 -13.06
CA VAL A 817 -13.40 3.26 -11.94
C VAL A 817 -14.33 2.14 -12.42
N LEU A 818 -14.88 2.27 -13.59
CA LEU A 818 -15.81 1.32 -14.20
C LEU A 818 -15.14 0.11 -14.88
N GLY A 819 -13.88 -0.12 -14.60
CA GLY A 819 -13.22 -1.38 -14.92
C GLY A 819 -12.43 -1.39 -16.20
N LYS A 820 -11.12 -1.47 -16.11
CA LYS A 820 -10.26 -2.18 -17.06
C LYS A 820 -8.87 -2.50 -16.52
N LEU A 821 -8.50 -2.17 -15.29
CA LEU A 821 -7.15 -2.40 -14.79
C LEU A 821 -7.20 -3.23 -13.51
N SER A 822 -6.93 -4.53 -13.63
CA SER A 822 -6.59 -5.35 -12.47
C SER A 822 -5.22 -4.91 -11.92
N ASP A 823 -5.04 -4.96 -10.59
CA ASP A 823 -3.77 -4.64 -9.91
C ASP A 823 -2.55 -5.41 -10.50
N ARG A 824 -2.79 -6.44 -11.31
CA ARG A 824 -1.76 -7.27 -11.96
C ARG A 824 -1.07 -6.63 -13.16
N TYR A 825 -1.65 -5.59 -13.77
CA TYR A 825 -1.17 -5.00 -15.03
C TYR A 825 -0.72 -3.54 -14.90
N ILE A 826 -0.54 -3.05 -13.67
CA ILE A 826 -0.16 -1.65 -13.46
C ILE A 826 1.35 -1.55 -13.43
N ASN A 827 1.93 -1.22 -14.56
CA ASN A 827 3.32 -0.86 -14.63
C ASN A 827 3.50 0.58 -14.14
N VAL A 828 4.18 0.75 -13.03
CA VAL A 828 4.70 2.05 -12.56
C VAL A 828 6.04 2.37 -13.21
N ARG A 829 6.59 1.43 -13.95
CA ARG A 829 7.81 1.52 -14.78
C ARG A 829 7.45 1.34 -16.24
N GLU A 830 8.21 1.94 -17.14
CA GLU A 830 8.06 1.67 -18.57
C GLU A 830 8.05 0.15 -18.78
N SER A 831 7.09 -0.36 -19.58
CA SER A 831 6.99 -1.79 -19.85
C SER A 831 8.30 -2.27 -20.49
N GLY A 832 9.17 -2.79 -19.65
CA GLY A 832 10.35 -3.54 -20.08
C GLY A 832 9.95 -4.94 -20.56
N GLU A 833 10.91 -5.74 -20.90
CA GLU A 833 10.69 -7.13 -21.23
C GLU A 833 9.96 -7.85 -20.08
N PRO A 834 8.84 -8.56 -20.35
CA PRO A 834 8.11 -9.25 -19.31
C PRO A 834 8.98 -10.30 -18.63
N THR A 835 8.92 -10.31 -17.29
CA THR A 835 9.67 -11.28 -16.48
C THR A 835 8.71 -12.25 -15.80
N VAL A 836 9.20 -13.44 -15.51
CA VAL A 836 8.47 -14.49 -14.79
C VAL A 836 9.34 -15.07 -13.67
N GLN A 837 8.72 -15.42 -12.57
CA GLN A 837 9.41 -16.19 -11.52
C GLN A 837 9.33 -17.67 -11.87
N ILE A 838 10.48 -18.34 -11.77
CA ILE A 838 10.58 -19.77 -12.04
C ILE A 838 11.29 -20.47 -10.87
N ALA A 839 10.95 -21.74 -10.69
CA ALA A 839 11.69 -22.68 -9.83
C ALA A 839 11.87 -24.01 -10.56
N ILE A 840 13.00 -24.68 -10.30
CA ILE A 840 13.23 -26.07 -10.71
C ILE A 840 13.21 -26.88 -9.43
N LEU A 841 12.23 -27.78 -9.29
CA LEU A 841 11.97 -28.54 -8.06
C LEU A 841 11.94 -30.04 -8.34
N ASP A 842 12.37 -30.86 -7.39
CA ASP A 842 12.14 -32.31 -7.43
C ASP A 842 10.66 -32.64 -7.14
N GLU A 843 10.29 -33.93 -7.29
CA GLU A 843 8.89 -34.38 -7.12
C GLU A 843 8.35 -34.13 -5.71
N ASN A 844 9.20 -34.25 -4.67
CA ASN A 844 8.77 -34.02 -3.29
C ASN A 844 8.59 -32.51 -3.02
N GLU A 845 9.54 -31.70 -3.49
CA GLU A 845 9.49 -30.24 -3.39
C GLU A 845 8.29 -29.67 -4.18
N MET A 846 7.98 -30.22 -5.36
CA MET A 846 6.79 -29.86 -6.14
C MET A 846 5.51 -30.18 -5.40
N GLN A 847 5.44 -31.30 -4.71
CA GLN A 847 4.29 -31.68 -3.90
C GLN A 847 4.08 -30.66 -2.78
N VAL A 848 5.13 -30.30 -2.06
CA VAL A 848 5.12 -29.25 -1.03
C VAL A 848 4.65 -27.90 -1.60
N ALA A 849 5.11 -27.52 -2.79
CA ALA A 849 4.73 -26.25 -3.44
C ALA A 849 3.26 -26.22 -3.93
N LYS A 850 2.64 -27.38 -4.20
CA LYS A 850 1.27 -27.54 -4.72
C LYS A 850 0.21 -27.83 -3.66
N GLU A 851 0.53 -28.54 -2.56
CA GLU A 851 -0.46 -29.12 -1.61
C GLU A 851 -1.24 -28.12 -0.74
N ARG A 852 -0.91 -26.86 -0.69
CA ARG A 852 -1.47 -25.90 0.28
C ARG A 852 -2.84 -25.28 -0.01
N ASN A 853 -3.57 -25.75 -1.02
CA ASN A 853 -4.93 -25.23 -1.29
C ASN A 853 -6.05 -25.86 -0.41
N ASN A 854 -5.80 -26.90 0.38
CA ASN A 854 -6.85 -27.68 1.03
C ASN A 854 -6.94 -27.59 2.57
N HIS A 855 -6.04 -26.90 3.27
CA HIS A 855 -6.10 -26.87 4.73
C HIS A 855 -5.99 -25.45 5.31
N SER A 856 -7.14 -24.86 5.63
CA SER A 856 -7.33 -23.63 6.43
C SER A 856 -7.10 -23.86 7.95
N ASN A 857 -6.27 -24.79 8.35
CA ASN A 857 -6.02 -25.08 9.78
C ASN A 857 -4.68 -24.53 10.28
N LYS A 858 -4.76 -23.65 11.26
CA LYS A 858 -3.73 -22.88 11.98
C LYS A 858 -2.61 -23.68 12.70
N LYS A 859 -2.21 -24.90 12.31
CA LYS A 859 -1.37 -25.77 13.18
C LYS A 859 -0.03 -26.26 12.65
N ASP A 860 0.53 -25.72 11.55
CA ASP A 860 1.87 -26.17 11.14
C ASP A 860 2.82 -24.99 10.79
N LYS A 861 3.35 -24.33 11.84
CA LYS A 861 4.39 -23.30 11.72
C LYS A 861 5.69 -23.84 11.07
N ASN A 862 6.04 -25.10 11.27
CA ASN A 862 7.23 -25.69 10.68
C ASN A 862 7.12 -25.82 9.15
N ASN A 863 5.97 -26.21 8.63
CA ASN A 863 5.76 -26.33 7.18
C ASN A 863 5.80 -24.97 6.44
N GLU A 864 5.53 -23.87 7.14
CA GLU A 864 5.62 -22.52 6.55
C GLU A 864 7.06 -22.06 6.38
N LEU A 865 7.89 -22.38 7.36
CA LEU A 865 9.32 -22.11 7.33
C LEU A 865 10.01 -22.91 6.23
N ASP A 866 9.69 -24.18 6.11
CA ASP A 866 10.23 -25.06 5.06
C ASP A 866 9.85 -24.53 3.66
N MET A 867 8.63 -24.02 3.48
CA MET A 867 8.21 -23.42 2.20
C MET A 867 8.92 -22.10 1.88
N ILE A 868 9.14 -21.26 2.88
CA ILE A 868 9.88 -19.99 2.68
C ILE A 868 11.34 -20.30 2.31
N GLU A 869 11.96 -21.25 2.96
CA GLU A 869 13.33 -21.69 2.67
C GLU A 869 13.42 -22.30 1.26
N LEU A 870 12.48 -23.17 0.90
CA LEU A 870 12.36 -23.73 -0.44
C LEU A 870 12.24 -22.63 -1.50
N PHE A 871 11.41 -21.62 -1.27
CA PHE A 871 11.25 -20.48 -2.16
C PHE A 871 12.56 -19.71 -2.32
N LYS A 872 13.20 -19.34 -1.21
CA LYS A 872 14.46 -18.58 -1.21
C LYS A 872 15.60 -19.31 -1.93
N ARG A 873 15.61 -20.63 -1.83
CA ARG A 873 16.67 -21.46 -2.38
C ARG A 873 16.50 -21.72 -3.88
N ASN A 874 15.27 -21.75 -4.41
CA ASN A 874 15.01 -22.26 -5.74
C ASN A 874 14.36 -21.24 -6.69
N VAL A 875 13.75 -20.17 -6.20
CA VAL A 875 13.05 -19.22 -7.07
C VAL A 875 13.98 -18.14 -7.62
N VAL A 876 13.91 -17.95 -8.93
CA VAL A 876 14.62 -16.89 -9.66
C VAL A 876 13.66 -16.13 -10.58
N THR A 877 13.91 -14.84 -10.80
CA THR A 877 13.16 -14.04 -11.77
C THR A 877 13.94 -13.94 -13.06
N VAL A 878 13.33 -14.31 -14.18
CA VAL A 878 13.98 -14.35 -15.49
C VAL A 878 13.12 -13.66 -16.55
N PRO A 879 13.71 -13.08 -17.60
CA PRO A 879 12.97 -12.63 -18.77
C PRO A 879 12.17 -13.76 -19.42
N MET A 880 10.95 -13.44 -19.88
CA MET A 880 10.02 -14.45 -20.37
C MET A 880 10.50 -15.13 -21.66
N HIS A 881 11.28 -14.44 -22.49
CA HIS A 881 11.82 -15.00 -23.74
C HIS A 881 12.68 -16.26 -23.55
N TYR A 882 13.33 -16.40 -22.37
CA TYR A 882 14.10 -17.63 -22.06
C TYR A 882 13.24 -18.88 -21.95
N LEU A 883 11.92 -18.72 -21.78
CA LEU A 883 10.99 -19.83 -21.67
C LEU A 883 10.20 -20.12 -22.95
N ASN A 884 10.42 -19.37 -24.03
CA ASN A 884 9.67 -19.53 -25.29
C ASN A 884 9.83 -20.91 -25.91
N ASP A 885 10.98 -21.55 -25.72
CA ASP A 885 11.29 -22.86 -26.23
C ASP A 885 10.90 -24.03 -25.30
N PHE A 886 10.27 -23.72 -24.14
CA PHE A 886 9.95 -24.70 -23.11
C PHE A 886 8.43 -24.78 -22.86
N ASP A 887 7.83 -25.91 -23.18
CA ASP A 887 6.38 -26.15 -23.08
C ASP A 887 5.91 -26.55 -21.66
N GLY A 888 6.84 -26.86 -20.75
CA GLY A 888 6.55 -27.35 -19.41
C GLY A 888 6.30 -26.24 -18.37
N GLY A 889 6.07 -26.69 -17.14
CA GLY A 889 5.94 -25.86 -15.95
C GLY A 889 4.49 -25.53 -15.59
N GLU A 890 4.17 -25.74 -14.33
CA GLU A 890 2.87 -25.45 -13.75
C GLU A 890 2.99 -24.34 -12.68
N TYR A 891 1.93 -23.57 -12.45
CA TYR A 891 1.95 -22.59 -11.37
C TYR A 891 1.68 -23.28 -10.03
N GLY A 892 2.42 -22.87 -9.00
CA GLY A 892 2.29 -23.38 -7.64
C GLY A 892 1.09 -22.79 -6.89
N ALA A 893 1.07 -23.03 -5.58
CA ALA A 893 0.03 -22.53 -4.67
C ALA A 893 0.66 -21.69 -3.54
N GLY A 894 -0.12 -20.94 -2.80
CA GLY A 894 0.37 -20.13 -1.68
C GLY A 894 1.40 -19.10 -2.11
N ILE A 895 2.63 -19.16 -1.56
CA ILE A 895 3.73 -18.27 -1.94
C ILE A 895 4.28 -18.54 -3.34
N PHE A 896 4.03 -19.72 -3.90
CA PHE A 896 4.43 -20.11 -5.26
C PHE A 896 3.35 -19.83 -6.32
N LYS A 897 2.24 -19.19 -5.99
CA LYS A 897 1.10 -18.97 -6.92
C LYS A 897 1.45 -18.24 -8.23
N ASP A 898 2.47 -17.40 -8.17
CA ASP A 898 2.96 -16.62 -9.33
C ASP A 898 4.31 -17.16 -9.86
N VAL A 899 4.76 -18.33 -9.38
CA VAL A 899 5.99 -19.00 -9.77
C VAL A 899 5.67 -20.14 -10.73
N LYS A 900 6.28 -20.14 -11.91
CA LYS A 900 6.21 -21.26 -12.86
C LYS A 900 7.21 -22.34 -12.44
N ILE A 901 6.72 -23.49 -12.01
CA ILE A 901 7.52 -24.58 -11.46
C ILE A 901 7.79 -25.62 -12.54
N PHE A 902 9.05 -25.93 -12.76
CA PHE A 902 9.50 -26.97 -13.65
C PHE A 902 9.97 -28.19 -12.84
N SER A 903 9.55 -29.39 -13.25
CA SER A 903 10.12 -30.63 -12.75
C SER A 903 11.50 -30.89 -13.40
N LEU A 904 12.30 -31.74 -12.80
CA LEU A 904 13.58 -32.15 -13.40
C LEU A 904 13.41 -32.82 -14.79
N ASN A 905 12.20 -33.27 -15.12
CA ASN A 905 11.90 -33.85 -16.43
C ASN A 905 11.48 -32.79 -17.45
N ASP A 906 10.93 -31.66 -17.01
CA ASP A 906 10.41 -30.58 -17.86
C ASP A 906 11.44 -29.49 -18.17
N ILE A 907 12.69 -29.62 -17.69
CA ILE A 907 13.75 -28.63 -17.89
C ILE A 907 14.44 -28.73 -19.28
N ILE A 908 14.18 -29.79 -20.03
CA ILE A 908 14.69 -29.97 -21.39
C ILE A 908 13.59 -29.54 -22.38
N ASN A 909 13.94 -28.71 -23.37
CA ASN A 909 12.98 -28.28 -24.36
C ASN A 909 12.54 -29.46 -25.29
N PRO A 910 11.40 -29.36 -26.03
CA PRO A 910 10.87 -30.41 -26.88
C PRO A 910 11.85 -30.90 -27.95
N ASP A 911 12.71 -30.04 -28.44
CA ASP A 911 13.72 -30.37 -29.45
C ASP A 911 14.93 -31.12 -28.86
N GLY A 912 15.10 -31.12 -27.56
CA GLY A 912 16.14 -31.82 -26.82
C GLY A 912 17.53 -31.18 -26.89
N ASP A 913 17.62 -29.93 -27.37
CA ASP A 913 18.90 -29.21 -27.57
C ASP A 913 19.20 -28.16 -26.47
N LYS A 914 18.22 -27.79 -25.67
CA LYS A 914 18.35 -26.80 -24.60
C LYS A 914 17.85 -27.29 -23.26
N LYS A 915 18.52 -26.84 -22.18
CA LYS A 915 18.21 -27.23 -20.78
C LYS A 915 18.20 -26.03 -19.85
N LEU A 916 17.14 -25.88 -19.03
CA LEU A 916 17.10 -24.92 -17.94
C LEU A 916 17.99 -25.40 -16.78
N CYS A 917 18.75 -24.51 -16.17
CA CYS A 917 19.60 -24.79 -15.02
C CYS A 917 19.57 -23.63 -14.01
N ILE A 918 19.49 -23.97 -12.74
CA ILE A 918 19.66 -23.03 -11.62
C ILE A 918 20.70 -23.64 -10.68
N ASP A 919 21.79 -22.94 -10.44
CA ASP A 919 22.85 -23.39 -9.54
C ASP A 919 23.40 -22.23 -8.67
N SER A 920 24.18 -22.55 -7.66
CA SER A 920 24.74 -21.57 -6.73
C SER A 920 25.93 -20.77 -7.29
N GLU A 921 26.59 -21.27 -8.35
CA GLU A 921 27.75 -20.57 -8.95
C GLU A 921 27.30 -19.52 -9.96
N TYR A 922 26.42 -19.92 -10.88
CA TYR A 922 26.00 -19.11 -12.03
C TYR A 922 24.56 -18.56 -11.90
N GLY A 923 23.73 -19.09 -11.00
CA GLY A 923 22.30 -18.78 -10.97
C GLY A 923 21.56 -19.44 -12.15
N PHE A 924 20.60 -18.73 -12.75
CA PHE A 924 19.81 -19.23 -13.87
C PHE A 924 20.58 -19.12 -15.19
N ARG A 925 20.58 -20.23 -15.92
CA ARG A 925 21.12 -20.33 -17.29
C ARG A 925 20.28 -21.27 -18.18
N VAL A 926 20.33 -21.03 -19.50
CA VAL A 926 19.91 -21.99 -20.51
C VAL A 926 21.18 -22.59 -21.09
N LEU A 927 21.33 -23.89 -20.96
CA LEU A 927 22.49 -24.65 -21.44
C LEU A 927 22.12 -25.41 -22.71
N ASN A 928 23.08 -25.70 -23.57
CA ASN A 928 22.90 -26.71 -24.59
C ASN A 928 22.82 -28.08 -23.91
N ALA A 929 21.76 -28.87 -24.23
CA ALA A 929 21.50 -30.15 -23.60
C ALA A 929 22.41 -31.27 -24.10
#